data_18c1cf10b4bb8354de1af9e4cc07dd9e
#
_entry.id   18c1cf10b4bb8354de1af9e4cc07dd9e
#
_cell.length_a   1.000
_cell.length_b   1.000
_cell.length_c   1.000
_cell.angle_alpha   90.00
_cell.angle_beta   90.00
_cell.angle_gamma   90.00
#
_symmetry.space_group_name_H-M   'P 1'
#
loop_
_entity.id
_entity.type
_entity.pdbx_description
1 polymer ?
#
loop_
_entity_poly.entity_id
_entity_poly.type
_entity_poly.pdbx_seq_one_letter_code
_entity_poly.pdbx_strand_id
1 'polypeptide(L)'
;MRTAMSNETKKTGSSFMEKLSTVIVDKRNLIFLLTIILLVFSAFSRNWVEVESDLTYYLPSDSETKQALDIMDEQFTTYGTAEVMVANITPEQAAALEPKIKEIKGVQSVDYDETTAHYNNLSALYSITFAYSEDDEACLDSLEAVKEYLSDYDLYVDTDLGNTQQETIDHEISVIMVYVAIVIVIVLLFTSETYGEVPVLILTFVVALVLNQGTNFLMGKISFISNSVTSILQLALSIDYAIIFCNRFKEEHRLLPLREAVIVSLSKSIPEIGASSLTTIGGLVAMLFMRFKLGPDMALCLIKSILFALLAAFIVMPGLLMLFGPLIDRTQHRSFVPKIPFVGKLDYATRYIIPIVFVVLAVIGYRLSSDCPYAYGYGLISAPKQNETQFAQQMIEDNFTSKNMLALIVPTGDYDKESAILDELGQYDEVDSTMGLTNIEALDGYMLADKLTPRQFAELAGLDYEAAQVVYAAYAAQHSEYGKLAGNLATYKVPLIDMFLFVCDQVDSGIVTLSDEQTQMLQDAEVQMNSAKAQLQGTDYDRMLIYLTLPESSDETYAFTDKILEIAEKYYPDENVYLAGESTNEYEFEKSFAVDNKVVSIVSVLVVMLVLLFTFNSAGMPVLLILVIQGCIWLNFSFPTITGKYIFFLGYLIVSSIQMGANIDYAIVIASRYQELKSKMHHRDAIVETLNFAFPTIITSGSILSICGFLIGSMTSEPVIAGIGESLGRGTVISIIMVMFALPQILLIGSGIVDKTSFSVPSITEKKSGHGKVSVNGMVRGNINGTVHGIMHATVEGDIDLNLISGSANEEQDDEED
;
A
#
# COMPACT_ATOMS: atom_id res chain seq x y z
N MET A 1 42.05 2.80 52.44
CA MET A 1 42.73 3.13 51.19
C MET A 1 41.71 3.10 50.07
N ARG A 2 40.60 3.80 50.22
CA ARG A 2 39.41 3.87 49.35
C ARG A 2 38.85 5.29 49.39
N THR A 3 39.67 6.30 49.14
CA THR A 3 39.19 7.70 49.14
C THR A 3 40.26 8.63 48.51
N ALA A 4 40.76 8.30 47.32
CA ALA A 4 41.61 9.23 46.57
C ALA A 4 41.80 8.79 45.11
N MET A 5 40.68 8.53 44.38
CA MET A 5 40.69 8.40 42.91
C MET A 5 39.40 8.98 42.32
N SER A 6 39.05 10.18 42.75
CA SER A 6 38.06 11.00 42.05
C SER A 6 38.71 12.35 41.78
N ASN A 7 38.79 12.71 40.57
CA ASN A 7 39.26 13.94 39.94
C ASN A 7 40.60 13.77 39.19
N GLU A 8 40.46 13.35 37.95
CA GLU A 8 41.17 13.90 36.77
C GLU A 8 40.85 13.10 35.51
N THR A 9 39.59 13.00 35.14
CA THR A 9 39.25 12.78 33.75
C THR A 9 39.22 14.14 33.04
N LYS A 10 40.34 14.52 32.47
CA LYS A 10 40.43 15.67 31.56
C LYS A 10 39.38 15.56 30.46
N LYS A 11 38.51 16.57 30.39
CA LYS A 11 37.61 16.88 29.31
C LYS A 11 38.31 16.90 27.95
N THR A 12 38.45 15.78 27.27
CA THR A 12 38.47 15.74 25.83
C THR A 12 37.10 16.22 25.38
N GLY A 13 37.03 17.20 24.52
CA GLY A 13 35.76 17.83 24.10
C GLY A 13 34.76 16.79 23.71
N SER A 14 33.62 16.69 24.45
CA SER A 14 32.53 15.73 24.16
C SER A 14 32.02 15.95 22.76
N SER A 15 31.90 14.88 21.98
CA SER A 15 31.33 14.90 20.61
C SER A 15 29.94 15.56 20.67
N PHE A 16 29.51 16.20 19.60
CA PHE A 16 28.16 16.75 19.47
C PHE A 16 27.09 15.68 19.82
N MET A 17 27.28 14.46 19.34
CA MET A 17 26.37 13.33 19.63
C MET A 17 26.33 12.97 21.12
N GLU A 18 27.46 13.03 21.80
CA GLU A 18 27.55 12.76 23.25
C GLU A 18 26.85 13.85 24.08
N LYS A 19 26.94 15.11 23.65
CA LYS A 19 26.19 16.21 24.27
C LYS A 19 24.70 16.06 24.09
N LEU A 20 24.26 15.73 22.87
CA LEU A 20 22.86 15.48 22.54
C LEU A 20 22.31 14.32 23.39
N SER A 21 23.03 13.20 23.44
CA SER A 21 22.67 12.02 24.21
C SER A 21 22.58 12.33 25.71
N THR A 22 23.50 13.16 26.22
CA THR A 22 23.48 13.60 27.62
C THR A 22 22.22 14.41 27.94
N VAL A 23 21.83 15.34 27.06
CA VAL A 23 20.60 16.15 27.23
C VAL A 23 19.37 15.27 27.26
N ILE A 24 19.26 14.28 26.31
CA ILE A 24 18.14 13.36 26.24
C ILE A 24 18.01 12.55 27.54
N VAL A 25 19.10 11.95 28.02
CA VAL A 25 19.09 11.12 29.23
C VAL A 25 18.79 11.95 30.50
N ASP A 26 19.35 13.14 30.60
CA ASP A 26 19.15 14.01 31.79
C ASP A 26 17.75 14.64 31.83
N LYS A 27 17.15 14.91 30.68
CA LYS A 27 15.79 15.48 30.55
C LYS A 27 14.69 14.42 30.40
N ARG A 28 14.99 13.14 30.65
CA ARG A 28 14.04 12.02 30.45
C ARG A 28 12.66 12.21 31.08
N ASN A 29 12.60 12.84 32.28
CA ASN A 29 11.31 13.07 32.96
C ASN A 29 10.43 14.08 32.21
N LEU A 30 11.04 15.13 31.66
CA LEU A 30 10.34 16.08 30.77
C LEU A 30 9.89 15.39 29.47
N ILE A 31 10.76 14.58 28.92
CA ILE A 31 10.45 13.79 27.69
C ILE A 31 9.27 12.86 27.96
N PHE A 32 9.24 12.12 29.07
CA PHE A 32 8.11 11.26 29.42
C PHE A 32 6.82 12.06 29.59
N LEU A 33 6.86 13.22 30.27
CA LEU A 33 5.67 14.07 30.38
C LEU A 33 5.14 14.50 29.01
N LEU A 34 6.01 15.00 28.14
CA LEU A 34 5.64 15.40 26.78
C LEU A 34 5.11 14.21 25.96
N THR A 35 5.76 13.05 26.06
CA THR A 35 5.32 11.83 25.39
C THR A 35 3.93 11.41 25.84
N ILE A 36 3.65 11.44 27.15
CA ILE A 36 2.32 11.10 27.69
C ILE A 36 1.26 12.06 27.15
N ILE A 37 1.54 13.37 27.14
CA ILE A 37 0.61 14.38 26.59
C ILE A 37 0.34 14.08 25.11
N LEU A 38 1.38 13.80 24.33
CA LEU A 38 1.24 13.46 22.91
C LEU A 38 0.49 12.15 22.70
N LEU A 39 0.72 11.13 23.55
CA LEU A 39 -0.02 9.86 23.47
C LEU A 39 -1.50 10.04 23.75
N VAL A 40 -1.86 10.86 24.77
CA VAL A 40 -3.26 11.18 25.05
C VAL A 40 -3.89 11.90 23.87
N PHE A 41 -3.22 12.91 23.31
CA PHE A 41 -3.67 13.59 22.11
C PHE A 41 -3.87 12.62 20.94
N SER A 42 -2.87 11.77 20.68
CA SER A 42 -2.90 10.78 19.60
C SER A 42 -4.01 9.74 19.74
N ALA A 43 -4.36 9.37 20.98
CA ALA A 43 -5.47 8.45 21.24
C ALA A 43 -6.84 9.04 20.84
N PHE A 44 -7.01 10.36 20.90
CA PHE A 44 -8.22 11.05 20.44
C PHE A 44 -8.15 11.35 18.94
N SER A 45 -7.01 11.81 18.43
CA SER A 45 -6.88 12.27 17.05
C SER A 45 -6.81 11.15 16.02
N ARG A 46 -6.59 9.90 16.42
CA ARG A 46 -6.51 8.75 15.49
C ARG A 46 -7.78 8.55 14.64
N ASN A 47 -8.95 8.97 15.16
CA ASN A 47 -10.23 8.85 14.49
C ASN A 47 -10.58 10.09 13.62
N TRP A 48 -9.67 11.05 13.47
CA TRP A 48 -9.89 12.26 12.69
C TRP A 48 -9.45 12.09 11.23
N VAL A 49 -8.75 11.02 10.92
CA VAL A 49 -8.35 10.71 9.55
C VAL A 49 -9.54 10.14 8.78
N GLU A 50 -9.72 10.57 7.57
CA GLU A 50 -10.64 9.98 6.61
C GLU A 50 -9.94 8.84 5.86
N VAL A 51 -10.58 7.68 5.80
CA VAL A 51 -10.03 6.50 5.13
C VAL A 51 -10.84 6.25 3.87
N GLU A 52 -10.14 6.23 2.72
CA GLU A 52 -10.72 5.99 1.42
C GLU A 52 -10.66 4.50 1.09
N SER A 53 -11.81 3.93 0.74
CA SER A 53 -11.96 2.52 0.34
C SER A 53 -11.88 2.31 -1.17
N ASP A 54 -12.26 3.33 -1.96
CA ASP A 54 -12.24 3.24 -3.41
C ASP A 54 -10.82 3.45 -3.98
N LEU A 55 -10.33 2.45 -4.72
CA LEU A 55 -9.02 2.52 -5.37
C LEU A 55 -9.01 3.46 -6.59
N THR A 56 -10.15 3.71 -7.20
CA THR A 56 -10.27 4.60 -8.37
C THR A 56 -9.99 6.06 -8.00
N TYR A 57 -10.19 6.43 -6.70
CA TYR A 57 -9.79 7.73 -6.17
C TYR A 57 -8.31 8.04 -6.39
N TYR A 58 -7.46 6.98 -6.42
CA TYR A 58 -6.01 7.09 -6.57
C TYR A 58 -5.53 7.02 -8.02
N LEU A 59 -6.43 6.91 -9.01
CA LEU A 59 -6.08 6.99 -10.42
C LEU A 59 -5.39 8.33 -10.73
N PRO A 60 -4.50 8.36 -11.74
CA PRO A 60 -3.94 9.63 -12.23
C PRO A 60 -5.07 10.57 -12.65
N SER A 61 -4.98 11.84 -12.23
CA SER A 61 -6.03 12.84 -12.55
C SER A 61 -6.12 13.22 -14.04
N ASP A 62 -5.15 12.79 -14.84
CA ASP A 62 -5.08 12.97 -16.27
C ASP A 62 -5.52 11.73 -17.06
N SER A 63 -5.94 10.65 -16.39
CA SER A 63 -6.47 9.46 -17.07
C SER A 63 -7.90 9.68 -17.54
N GLU A 64 -8.24 9.08 -18.68
CA GLU A 64 -9.57 9.19 -19.29
C GLU A 64 -10.64 8.57 -18.40
N THR A 65 -10.34 7.42 -17.79
CA THR A 65 -11.25 6.76 -16.85
C THR A 65 -11.54 7.63 -15.62
N LYS A 66 -10.53 8.31 -15.04
CA LYS A 66 -10.75 9.22 -13.90
C LYS A 66 -11.63 10.41 -14.28
N GLN A 67 -11.43 10.98 -15.46
CA GLN A 67 -12.29 12.04 -15.97
C GLN A 67 -13.72 11.56 -16.19
N ALA A 68 -13.90 10.33 -16.72
CA ALA A 68 -15.20 9.71 -16.85
C ALA A 68 -15.92 9.55 -15.51
N LEU A 69 -15.23 9.01 -14.50
CA LEU A 69 -15.78 8.83 -13.15
C LEU A 69 -16.16 10.18 -12.51
N ASP A 70 -15.30 11.19 -12.62
CA ASP A 70 -15.58 12.54 -12.11
C ASP A 70 -16.82 13.16 -12.79
N ILE A 71 -17.02 12.96 -14.11
CA ILE A 71 -18.23 13.40 -14.83
C ILE A 71 -19.46 12.60 -14.34
N MET A 72 -19.30 11.29 -14.13
CA MET A 72 -20.40 10.47 -13.60
C MET A 72 -20.89 10.97 -12.24
N ASP A 73 -19.97 11.25 -11.34
CA ASP A 73 -20.30 11.74 -9.99
C ASP A 73 -20.94 13.14 -10.01
N GLU A 74 -20.49 14.01 -10.94
CA GLU A 74 -20.99 15.39 -11.00
C GLU A 74 -22.35 15.52 -11.71
N GLN A 75 -22.64 14.71 -12.73
CA GLN A 75 -23.76 14.92 -13.63
C GLN A 75 -24.87 13.89 -13.58
N PHE A 76 -24.60 12.70 -13.07
CA PHE A 76 -25.57 11.61 -13.02
C PHE A 76 -25.89 11.21 -11.58
N THR A 77 -27.13 10.78 -11.36
CA THR A 77 -27.48 10.15 -10.09
C THR A 77 -27.22 8.65 -10.19
N THR A 78 -26.29 8.14 -9.38
CA THR A 78 -26.11 6.70 -9.20
C THR A 78 -26.99 6.26 -8.05
N TYR A 79 -28.05 5.51 -8.37
CA TYR A 79 -28.91 4.92 -7.36
C TYR A 79 -28.24 3.71 -6.74
N GLY A 80 -28.48 3.49 -5.45
CA GLY A 80 -28.00 2.28 -4.80
C GLY A 80 -28.62 1.03 -5.40
N THR A 81 -27.81 0.00 -5.58
CA THR A 81 -28.23 -1.29 -6.12
C THR A 81 -27.79 -2.44 -5.21
N ALA A 82 -28.52 -3.55 -5.27
CA ALA A 82 -28.10 -4.78 -4.62
C ALA A 82 -28.55 -6.00 -5.44
N GLU A 83 -27.64 -6.96 -5.60
CA GLU A 83 -27.97 -8.29 -6.07
C GLU A 83 -28.29 -9.20 -4.89
N VAL A 84 -29.52 -9.68 -4.85
CA VAL A 84 -30.04 -10.47 -3.73
C VAL A 84 -30.44 -11.85 -4.24
N MET A 85 -29.61 -12.85 -3.91
CA MET A 85 -29.89 -14.23 -4.24
C MET A 85 -30.55 -14.94 -3.08
N VAL A 86 -31.69 -15.60 -3.37
CA VAL A 86 -32.39 -16.49 -2.46
C VAL A 86 -32.21 -17.94 -2.97
N ALA A 87 -31.52 -18.76 -2.20
CA ALA A 87 -31.27 -20.14 -2.55
C ALA A 87 -32.37 -21.10 -2.00
N ASN A 88 -32.43 -22.31 -2.56
CA ASN A 88 -33.38 -23.36 -2.15
C ASN A 88 -34.85 -22.94 -2.27
N ILE A 89 -35.20 -22.19 -3.31
CA ILE A 89 -36.53 -21.67 -3.56
C ILE A 89 -37.12 -22.23 -4.86
N THR A 90 -38.43 -22.44 -4.94
CA THR A 90 -39.12 -22.85 -6.18
C THR A 90 -39.44 -21.63 -7.06
N PRO A 91 -39.60 -21.80 -8.42
CA PRO A 91 -39.93 -20.67 -9.31
C PRO A 91 -41.19 -19.93 -8.87
N GLU A 92 -42.23 -20.64 -8.43
CA GLU A 92 -43.49 -20.03 -8.01
C GLU A 92 -43.34 -19.21 -6.71
N GLN A 93 -42.48 -19.66 -5.80
CA GLN A 93 -42.15 -18.91 -4.59
C GLN A 93 -41.29 -17.68 -4.93
N ALA A 94 -40.34 -17.84 -5.82
CA ALA A 94 -39.48 -16.75 -6.26
C ALA A 94 -40.28 -15.62 -6.92
N ALA A 95 -41.14 -15.96 -7.89
CA ALA A 95 -42.06 -14.99 -8.52
C ALA A 95 -43.02 -14.33 -7.53
N ALA A 96 -43.42 -15.01 -6.45
CA ALA A 96 -44.24 -14.43 -5.41
C ALA A 96 -43.51 -13.48 -4.44
N LEU A 97 -42.18 -13.52 -4.40
CA LEU A 97 -41.37 -12.61 -3.58
C LEU A 97 -41.14 -11.26 -4.25
N GLU A 98 -40.97 -11.22 -5.56
CA GLU A 98 -40.68 -9.99 -6.34
C GLU A 98 -41.64 -8.83 -5.98
N PRO A 99 -43.03 -8.96 -6.09
CA PRO A 99 -43.92 -7.85 -5.77
C PRO A 99 -43.87 -7.43 -4.31
N LYS A 100 -43.52 -8.34 -3.39
CA LYS A 100 -43.41 -8.04 -1.98
C LYS A 100 -42.12 -7.30 -1.62
N ILE A 101 -41.00 -7.64 -2.30
CA ILE A 101 -39.74 -6.89 -2.16
C ILE A 101 -39.95 -5.47 -2.71
N LYS A 102 -40.65 -5.33 -3.83
CA LYS A 102 -41.01 -4.02 -4.42
C LYS A 102 -41.87 -3.15 -3.54
N GLU A 103 -42.68 -3.72 -2.67
CA GLU A 103 -43.51 -2.98 -1.68
C GLU A 103 -42.71 -2.46 -0.49
N ILE A 104 -41.45 -2.89 -0.31
CA ILE A 104 -40.59 -2.42 0.79
C ILE A 104 -40.24 -0.95 0.55
N LYS A 105 -40.40 -0.14 1.60
CA LYS A 105 -40.14 1.28 1.51
C LYS A 105 -38.67 1.54 1.07
N GLY A 106 -38.52 2.34 0.03
CA GLY A 106 -37.23 2.72 -0.52
C GLY A 106 -36.71 1.82 -1.64
N VAL A 107 -37.41 0.72 -1.92
CA VAL A 107 -37.18 -0.07 -3.17
C VAL A 107 -37.90 0.63 -4.31
N GLN A 108 -37.16 0.97 -5.36
CA GLN A 108 -37.71 1.60 -6.57
C GLN A 108 -38.12 0.55 -7.60
N SER A 109 -37.22 -0.41 -7.88
CA SER A 109 -37.50 -1.49 -8.80
C SER A 109 -36.86 -2.80 -8.35
N VAL A 110 -37.44 -3.89 -8.77
CA VAL A 110 -36.89 -5.24 -8.61
C VAL A 110 -36.92 -5.86 -10.00
N ASP A 111 -35.78 -6.26 -10.52
CA ASP A 111 -35.70 -7.00 -11.77
C ASP A 111 -35.57 -8.49 -11.46
N TYR A 112 -36.55 -9.25 -11.90
CA TYR A 112 -36.62 -10.69 -11.75
C TYR A 112 -37.49 -11.28 -12.88
N ASP A 113 -37.00 -12.32 -13.53
CA ASP A 113 -37.77 -13.13 -14.47
C ASP A 113 -37.46 -14.63 -14.28
N GLU A 114 -38.19 -15.48 -14.98
CA GLU A 114 -37.96 -16.94 -14.91
C GLU A 114 -36.88 -17.43 -15.90
N THR A 115 -36.08 -16.54 -16.47
CA THR A 115 -34.96 -16.92 -17.33
C THR A 115 -33.77 -17.41 -16.51
N THR A 116 -32.79 -18.02 -17.17
CA THR A 116 -31.56 -18.48 -16.53
C THR A 116 -30.70 -17.33 -15.98
N ALA A 117 -31.00 -16.09 -16.34
CA ALA A 117 -30.34 -14.91 -15.79
C ALA A 117 -30.76 -14.63 -14.34
N HIS A 118 -32.02 -14.92 -13.99
CA HIS A 118 -32.58 -14.63 -12.67
C HIS A 118 -33.04 -15.86 -11.90
N TYR A 119 -33.19 -17.02 -12.57
CA TYR A 119 -33.52 -18.28 -11.89
C TYR A 119 -32.69 -19.44 -12.41
N ASN A 120 -31.81 -19.98 -11.54
CA ASN A 120 -30.95 -21.11 -11.88
C ASN A 120 -30.68 -21.97 -10.63
N ASN A 121 -30.53 -23.29 -10.78
CA ASN A 121 -30.15 -24.21 -9.71
C ASN A 121 -30.96 -24.08 -8.41
N LEU A 122 -32.28 -23.89 -8.49
CA LEU A 122 -33.15 -23.62 -7.33
C LEU A 122 -32.79 -22.36 -6.56
N SER A 123 -32.15 -21.41 -7.20
CA SER A 123 -31.83 -20.10 -6.67
C SER A 123 -32.46 -19.01 -7.53
N ALA A 124 -32.97 -17.97 -6.90
CA ALA A 124 -33.52 -16.78 -7.55
C ALA A 124 -32.62 -15.57 -7.25
N LEU A 125 -32.27 -14.82 -8.29
CA LEU A 125 -31.52 -13.57 -8.22
C LEU A 125 -32.47 -12.39 -8.45
N TYR A 126 -32.53 -11.47 -7.50
CA TYR A 126 -33.27 -10.22 -7.62
C TYR A 126 -32.26 -9.07 -7.73
N SER A 127 -32.28 -8.35 -8.85
CA SER A 127 -31.51 -7.11 -9.00
C SER A 127 -32.40 -5.95 -8.51
N ILE A 128 -32.05 -5.41 -7.36
CA ILE A 128 -32.81 -4.38 -6.65
C ILE A 128 -32.19 -3.03 -6.88
N THR A 129 -32.99 -2.04 -7.32
CA THR A 129 -32.60 -0.63 -7.36
C THR A 129 -33.37 0.13 -6.28
N PHE A 130 -32.66 0.90 -5.46
CA PHE A 130 -33.26 1.73 -4.42
C PHE A 130 -33.63 3.12 -4.95
N ALA A 131 -34.54 3.80 -4.27
CA ALA A 131 -35.02 5.14 -4.64
C ALA A 131 -34.10 6.29 -4.18
N TYR A 132 -32.94 5.94 -3.63
CA TYR A 132 -31.97 6.86 -3.03
C TYR A 132 -30.62 6.70 -3.69
N SER A 133 -29.80 7.75 -3.63
CA SER A 133 -28.39 7.65 -4.05
C SER A 133 -27.64 6.62 -3.19
N GLU A 134 -26.63 5.99 -3.75
CA GLU A 134 -25.80 4.99 -3.05
C GLU A 134 -25.14 5.53 -1.76
N ASP A 135 -24.87 6.83 -1.70
CA ASP A 135 -24.27 7.52 -0.54
C ASP A 135 -25.31 7.90 0.54
N ASP A 136 -26.61 7.73 0.29
CA ASP A 136 -27.65 8.13 1.23
C ASP A 136 -27.89 7.06 2.31
N GLU A 137 -27.89 7.45 3.57
CA GLU A 137 -28.19 6.57 4.71
C GLU A 137 -29.57 5.87 4.55
N ALA A 138 -30.53 6.53 3.89
CA ALA A 138 -31.82 5.95 3.59
C ALA A 138 -31.76 4.74 2.64
N CYS A 139 -30.71 4.66 1.81
CA CYS A 139 -30.45 3.51 0.96
C CYS A 139 -30.08 2.28 1.80
N LEU A 140 -29.20 2.47 2.78
CA LEU A 140 -28.80 1.43 3.73
C LEU A 140 -29.99 0.93 4.58
N ASP A 141 -30.82 1.84 5.07
CA ASP A 141 -32.04 1.48 5.82
C ASP A 141 -32.98 0.61 4.97
N SER A 142 -33.05 0.91 3.66
CA SER A 142 -33.91 0.15 2.72
C SER A 142 -33.33 -1.23 2.44
N LEU A 143 -32.00 -1.35 2.30
CA LEU A 143 -31.30 -2.63 2.15
C LEU A 143 -31.49 -3.51 3.39
N GLU A 144 -31.34 -2.94 4.59
CA GLU A 144 -31.56 -3.67 5.84
C GLU A 144 -33.02 -4.16 5.97
N ALA A 145 -34.00 -3.36 5.54
CA ALA A 145 -35.40 -3.79 5.52
C ALA A 145 -35.61 -4.96 4.54
N VAL A 146 -34.92 -5.01 3.40
CA VAL A 146 -34.96 -6.15 2.48
C VAL A 146 -34.34 -7.39 3.12
N LYS A 147 -33.16 -7.26 3.76
CA LYS A 147 -32.49 -8.35 4.48
C LYS A 147 -33.35 -8.90 5.63
N GLU A 148 -33.99 -8.02 6.41
CA GLU A 148 -34.89 -8.41 7.50
C GLU A 148 -36.10 -9.18 6.95
N TYR A 149 -36.73 -8.69 5.87
CA TYR A 149 -37.84 -9.35 5.22
C TYR A 149 -37.51 -10.76 4.71
N LEU A 150 -36.28 -10.95 4.17
CA LEU A 150 -35.83 -12.21 3.61
C LEU A 150 -35.05 -13.08 4.61
N SER A 151 -34.98 -12.70 5.88
CA SER A 151 -34.15 -13.35 6.91
C SER A 151 -34.50 -14.84 7.18
N ASP A 152 -35.75 -15.27 6.83
CA ASP A 152 -36.17 -16.67 6.94
C ASP A 152 -35.69 -17.57 5.78
N TYR A 153 -35.08 -16.98 4.76
CA TYR A 153 -34.57 -17.66 3.56
C TYR A 153 -33.06 -17.81 3.60
N ASP A 154 -32.54 -18.66 2.74
CA ASP A 154 -31.11 -18.86 2.51
C ASP A 154 -30.60 -17.73 1.60
N LEU A 155 -30.17 -16.64 2.22
CA LEU A 155 -29.97 -15.32 1.62
C LEU A 155 -28.50 -15.02 1.37
N TYR A 156 -28.19 -14.56 0.16
CA TYR A 156 -26.88 -14.05 -0.23
C TYR A 156 -27.06 -12.67 -0.88
N VAL A 157 -26.28 -11.68 -0.43
CA VAL A 157 -26.43 -10.30 -0.88
C VAL A 157 -25.07 -9.79 -1.35
N ASP A 158 -25.02 -9.31 -2.57
CA ASP A 158 -23.89 -8.59 -3.16
C ASP A 158 -24.27 -7.14 -3.42
N THR A 159 -23.51 -6.20 -2.88
CA THR A 159 -23.81 -4.77 -2.99
C THR A 159 -22.61 -3.94 -2.53
N ASP A 160 -22.40 -2.80 -3.17
CA ASP A 160 -21.41 -1.80 -2.77
C ASP A 160 -21.94 -0.83 -1.69
N LEU A 161 -23.22 -0.98 -1.31
CA LEU A 161 -23.86 -0.12 -0.32
C LEU A 161 -23.26 -0.33 1.08
N GLY A 162 -22.83 0.76 1.69
CA GLY A 162 -22.27 0.80 3.03
C GLY A 162 -20.82 0.34 3.12
N ASN A 163 -20.09 0.87 4.09
CA ASN A 163 -18.68 0.53 4.34
C ASN A 163 -18.50 -0.79 5.10
N THR A 164 -19.32 -1.81 4.85
CA THR A 164 -19.25 -3.10 5.54
C THR A 164 -17.93 -3.82 5.33
N GLN A 165 -17.34 -3.65 4.14
CA GLN A 165 -16.00 -4.18 3.83
C GLN A 165 -14.91 -3.52 4.67
N GLN A 166 -14.93 -2.20 4.80
CA GLN A 166 -13.95 -1.47 5.62
C GLN A 166 -14.06 -1.82 7.11
N GLU A 167 -15.28 -1.92 7.66
CA GLU A 167 -15.47 -2.32 9.04
C GLU A 167 -14.96 -3.74 9.32
N THR A 168 -15.20 -4.66 8.38
CA THR A 168 -14.69 -6.03 8.44
C THR A 168 -13.16 -6.04 8.44
N ILE A 169 -12.52 -5.29 7.53
CA ILE A 169 -11.06 -5.17 7.45
C ILE A 169 -10.49 -4.58 8.75
N ASP A 170 -11.07 -3.51 9.28
CA ASP A 170 -10.61 -2.87 10.51
C ASP A 170 -10.71 -3.82 11.72
N HIS A 171 -11.77 -4.62 11.80
CA HIS A 171 -11.90 -5.67 12.81
C HIS A 171 -10.81 -6.74 12.64
N GLU A 172 -10.61 -7.26 11.43
CA GLU A 172 -9.59 -8.26 11.13
C GLU A 172 -8.19 -7.75 11.47
N ILE A 173 -7.84 -6.53 11.05
CA ILE A 173 -6.56 -5.89 11.36
C ILE A 173 -6.35 -5.76 12.87
N SER A 174 -7.40 -5.41 13.61
CA SER A 174 -7.33 -5.34 15.07
C SER A 174 -7.00 -6.71 15.70
N VAL A 175 -7.60 -7.78 15.20
CA VAL A 175 -7.30 -9.16 15.63
C VAL A 175 -5.88 -9.55 15.24
N ILE A 176 -5.46 -9.29 14.01
CA ILE A 176 -4.09 -9.56 13.52
C ILE A 176 -3.06 -8.82 14.39
N MET A 177 -3.30 -7.56 14.75
CA MET A 177 -2.42 -6.77 15.62
C MET A 177 -2.20 -7.43 16.99
N VAL A 178 -3.21 -8.05 17.57
CA VAL A 178 -3.08 -8.81 18.83
C VAL A 178 -2.17 -10.02 18.63
N TYR A 179 -2.36 -10.81 17.56
CA TYR A 179 -1.49 -11.96 17.27
C TYR A 179 -0.06 -11.53 16.98
N VAL A 180 0.14 -10.45 16.23
CA VAL A 180 1.46 -9.87 15.96
C VAL A 180 2.13 -9.44 17.27
N ALA A 181 1.42 -8.78 18.17
CA ALA A 181 1.96 -8.40 19.47
C ALA A 181 2.39 -9.62 20.31
N ILE A 182 1.58 -10.68 20.31
CA ILE A 182 1.91 -11.94 20.99
C ILE A 182 3.18 -12.57 20.39
N VAL A 183 3.28 -12.64 19.06
CA VAL A 183 4.46 -13.18 18.36
C VAL A 183 5.71 -12.36 18.69
N ILE A 184 5.62 -11.04 18.68
CA ILE A 184 6.73 -10.16 19.04
C ILE A 184 7.21 -10.46 20.46
N VAL A 185 6.28 -10.56 21.42
CA VAL A 185 6.63 -10.89 22.81
C VAL A 185 7.33 -12.25 22.90
N ILE A 186 6.79 -13.28 22.23
CA ILE A 186 7.37 -14.61 22.23
C ILE A 186 8.79 -14.59 21.64
N VAL A 187 8.96 -14.00 20.45
CA VAL A 187 10.26 -13.95 19.80
C VAL A 187 11.28 -13.18 20.67
N LEU A 188 10.87 -12.02 21.22
CA LEU A 188 11.75 -11.24 22.10
C LEU A 188 12.13 -11.99 23.37
N LEU A 189 11.21 -12.75 23.98
CA LEU A 189 11.52 -13.59 25.15
C LEU A 189 12.57 -14.67 24.85
N PHE A 190 12.53 -15.25 23.64
CA PHE A 190 13.49 -16.26 23.22
C PHE A 190 14.84 -15.68 22.76
N THR A 191 14.84 -14.48 22.19
CA THR A 191 16.05 -13.93 21.57
C THR A 191 16.80 -12.93 22.44
N SER A 192 16.15 -12.31 23.44
CA SER A 192 16.81 -11.40 24.39
C SER A 192 17.71 -12.15 25.38
N GLU A 193 18.69 -11.46 25.92
CA GLU A 193 19.58 -11.97 27.00
C GLU A 193 19.10 -11.58 28.39
N THR A 194 18.07 -10.74 28.48
CA THR A 194 17.45 -10.31 29.73
C THR A 194 15.95 -10.12 29.54
N TYR A 195 15.14 -10.61 30.47
CA TYR A 195 13.68 -10.39 30.39
C TYR A 195 13.29 -8.93 30.67
N GLY A 196 14.16 -8.16 31.30
CA GLY A 196 13.95 -6.72 31.54
C GLY A 196 14.00 -5.85 30.28
N GLU A 197 14.59 -6.35 29.19
CA GLU A 197 14.61 -5.65 27.88
C GLU A 197 13.23 -5.67 27.20
N VAL A 198 12.47 -6.76 27.35
CA VAL A 198 11.21 -6.95 26.64
C VAL A 198 10.20 -5.83 26.89
N PRO A 199 9.94 -5.41 28.15
CA PRO A 199 9.07 -4.26 28.42
C PRO A 199 9.58 -2.95 27.78
N VAL A 200 10.90 -2.73 27.76
CA VAL A 200 11.49 -1.51 27.15
C VAL A 200 11.20 -1.48 25.66
N LEU A 201 11.43 -2.59 24.98
CA LEU A 201 11.18 -2.71 23.54
C LEU A 201 9.69 -2.53 23.22
N ILE A 202 8.80 -3.25 23.92
CA ILE A 202 7.35 -3.18 23.72
C ILE A 202 6.82 -1.77 23.95
N LEU A 203 7.19 -1.12 25.06
CA LEU A 203 6.75 0.26 25.34
C LEU A 203 7.24 1.24 24.28
N THR A 204 8.47 1.06 23.77
CA THR A 204 8.99 1.89 22.67
C THR A 204 8.16 1.73 21.41
N PHE A 205 7.76 0.50 21.06
CA PHE A 205 6.94 0.23 19.89
C PHE A 205 5.52 0.78 20.03
N VAL A 206 4.90 0.60 21.19
CA VAL A 206 3.55 1.13 21.46
C VAL A 206 3.54 2.65 21.33
N VAL A 207 4.55 3.32 21.89
CA VAL A 207 4.67 4.78 21.75
C VAL A 207 4.80 5.19 20.29
N ALA A 208 5.66 4.52 19.51
CA ALA A 208 5.83 4.82 18.09
C ALA A 208 4.53 4.61 17.30
N LEU A 209 3.82 3.50 17.55
CA LEU A 209 2.57 3.16 16.87
C LEU A 209 1.46 4.17 17.16
N VAL A 210 1.22 4.47 18.45
CA VAL A 210 0.15 5.40 18.85
C VAL A 210 0.41 6.81 18.31
N LEU A 211 1.66 7.28 18.35
CA LEU A 211 2.02 8.59 17.79
C LEU A 211 1.84 8.61 16.26
N ASN A 212 2.17 7.53 15.57
CA ASN A 212 1.98 7.43 14.13
C ASN A 212 0.50 7.46 13.76
N GLN A 213 -0.32 6.60 14.36
CA GLN A 213 -1.77 6.58 14.11
C GLN A 213 -2.43 7.91 14.45
N GLY A 214 -2.09 8.50 15.61
CA GLY A 214 -2.66 9.77 16.04
C GLY A 214 -2.27 10.99 15.20
N THR A 215 -1.33 10.84 14.27
CA THR A 215 -0.92 11.91 13.35
C THR A 215 -1.36 11.66 11.91
N ASN A 216 -2.11 10.59 11.62
CA ASN A 216 -2.60 10.29 10.28
C ASN A 216 -3.50 11.41 9.72
N PHE A 217 -4.28 12.08 10.58
CA PHE A 217 -5.15 13.21 10.17
C PHE A 217 -4.38 14.35 9.48
N LEU A 218 -3.06 14.49 9.72
CA LEU A 218 -2.23 15.50 9.04
C LEU A 218 -2.05 15.21 7.54
N MET A 219 -2.35 13.99 7.09
CA MET A 219 -2.27 13.58 5.69
C MET A 219 -3.60 13.81 4.95
N GLY A 220 -4.66 14.22 5.68
CA GLY A 220 -6.01 14.38 5.14
C GLY A 220 -6.68 13.02 4.96
N LYS A 221 -6.86 12.61 3.72
CA LYS A 221 -7.45 11.31 3.33
C LYS A 221 -6.34 10.30 3.05
N ILE A 222 -6.47 9.07 3.53
CA ILE A 222 -5.52 7.96 3.30
C ILE A 222 -6.27 6.71 2.85
N SER A 223 -5.61 5.87 2.05
CA SER A 223 -6.18 4.59 1.63
C SER A 223 -6.33 3.61 2.79
N PHE A 224 -7.39 2.78 2.75
CA PHE A 224 -7.57 1.67 3.67
C PHE A 224 -6.39 0.68 3.65
N ILE A 225 -5.77 0.46 2.47
CA ILE A 225 -4.57 -0.37 2.33
C ILE A 225 -3.40 0.26 3.08
N SER A 226 -3.18 1.57 2.88
CA SER A 226 -2.12 2.31 3.57
C SER A 226 -2.29 2.32 5.08
N ASN A 227 -3.52 2.52 5.56
CA ASN A 227 -3.85 2.53 7.00
C ASN A 227 -3.59 1.16 7.64
N SER A 228 -4.07 0.09 7.00
CA SER A 228 -3.98 -1.28 7.50
C SER A 228 -2.54 -1.82 7.48
N VAL A 229 -1.91 -1.76 6.32
CA VAL A 229 -0.56 -2.32 6.10
C VAL A 229 0.50 -1.56 6.90
N THR A 230 0.44 -0.21 6.93
CA THR A 230 1.43 0.60 7.66
C THR A 230 1.43 0.30 9.14
N SER A 231 0.26 0.10 9.76
CA SER A 231 0.15 -0.15 11.20
C SER A 231 0.87 -1.44 11.61
N ILE A 232 0.74 -2.51 10.84
CA ILE A 232 1.38 -3.79 11.12
C ILE A 232 2.86 -3.75 10.76
N LEU A 233 3.20 -3.18 9.58
CA LEU A 233 4.59 -3.07 9.15
C LEU A 233 5.41 -2.18 10.07
N GLN A 234 4.83 -1.15 10.65
CA GLN A 234 5.51 -0.30 11.62
C GLN A 234 6.00 -1.11 12.81
N LEU A 235 5.18 -1.99 13.36
CA LEU A 235 5.60 -2.84 14.47
C LEU A 235 6.79 -3.71 14.08
N ALA A 236 6.75 -4.33 12.91
CA ALA A 236 7.80 -5.22 12.43
C ALA A 236 9.12 -4.47 12.12
N LEU A 237 9.05 -3.30 11.46
CA LEU A 237 10.23 -2.51 11.06
C LEU A 237 10.84 -1.70 12.22
N SER A 238 10.03 -1.30 13.21
CA SER A 238 10.52 -0.52 14.37
C SER A 238 11.44 -1.32 15.28
N ILE A 239 11.28 -2.64 15.28
CA ILE A 239 12.02 -3.56 16.17
C ILE A 239 13.51 -3.49 15.91
N ASP A 240 13.96 -3.41 14.67
CA ASP A 240 15.36 -3.44 14.29
C ASP A 240 16.15 -2.31 14.93
N TYR A 241 15.61 -1.11 14.89
CA TYR A 241 16.25 0.08 15.47
C TYR A 241 16.40 -0.03 16.98
N ALA A 242 15.36 -0.52 17.65
CA ALA A 242 15.39 -0.68 19.10
C ALA A 242 16.32 -1.82 19.54
N ILE A 243 16.37 -2.93 18.80
CA ILE A 243 17.29 -4.05 19.09
C ILE A 243 18.75 -3.64 18.91
N ILE A 244 19.09 -2.92 17.84
CA ILE A 244 20.46 -2.42 17.61
C ILE A 244 20.89 -1.54 18.79
N PHE A 245 20.05 -0.61 19.22
CA PHE A 245 20.34 0.24 20.36
C PHE A 245 20.46 -0.56 21.67
N CYS A 246 19.57 -1.52 21.91
CA CYS A 246 19.59 -2.36 23.11
C CYS A 246 20.84 -3.23 23.17
N ASN A 247 21.26 -3.83 22.05
CA ASN A 247 22.51 -4.61 21.97
C ASN A 247 23.73 -3.74 22.26
N ARG A 248 23.77 -2.52 21.72
CA ARG A 248 24.84 -1.57 22.01
C ARG A 248 24.85 -1.15 23.47
N PHE A 249 23.67 -0.92 24.05
CA PHE A 249 23.55 -0.63 25.49
C PHE A 249 24.12 -1.77 26.33
N LYS A 250 23.83 -3.04 26.05
CA LYS A 250 24.37 -4.19 26.78
C LYS A 250 25.89 -4.28 26.69
N GLU A 251 26.48 -4.01 25.55
CA GLU A 251 27.94 -3.98 25.38
C GLU A 251 28.57 -2.90 26.29
N GLU A 252 28.05 -1.69 26.27
CA GLU A 252 28.59 -0.58 27.06
C GLU A 252 28.31 -0.73 28.57
N HIS A 253 27.15 -1.30 28.93
CA HIS A 253 26.74 -1.48 30.31
C HIS A 253 27.57 -2.53 31.10
N ARG A 254 28.21 -3.46 30.36
CA ARG A 254 29.18 -4.39 30.98
C ARG A 254 30.42 -3.68 31.48
N LEU A 255 30.74 -2.49 31.00
CA LEU A 255 31.97 -1.74 31.25
C LEU A 255 31.71 -0.44 32.01
N LEU A 256 30.53 0.16 31.88
CA LEU A 256 30.18 1.49 32.38
C LEU A 256 28.96 1.44 33.32
N PRO A 257 28.84 2.40 34.24
CA PRO A 257 27.61 2.59 35.02
C PRO A 257 26.41 2.87 34.12
N LEU A 258 25.20 2.51 34.58
CA LEU A 258 23.94 2.58 33.83
C LEU A 258 23.76 3.89 33.05
N ARG A 259 23.91 5.06 33.69
CA ARG A 259 23.71 6.35 33.02
C ARG A 259 24.73 6.60 31.91
N GLU A 260 26.01 6.33 32.19
CA GLU A 260 27.09 6.53 31.20
C GLU A 260 26.97 5.54 30.06
N ALA A 261 26.59 4.28 30.34
CA ALA A 261 26.33 3.27 29.34
C ALA A 261 25.22 3.70 28.36
N VAL A 262 24.10 4.25 28.88
CA VAL A 262 23.02 4.74 28.02
C VAL A 262 23.47 5.92 27.14
N ILE A 263 24.22 6.87 27.69
CA ILE A 263 24.73 8.03 26.93
C ILE A 263 25.68 7.59 25.82
N VAL A 264 26.66 6.73 26.16
CA VAL A 264 27.65 6.27 25.19
C VAL A 264 27.00 5.40 24.11
N SER A 265 26.14 4.47 24.49
CA SER A 265 25.42 3.61 23.54
C SER A 265 24.54 4.44 22.62
N LEU A 266 23.78 5.42 23.12
CA LEU A 266 22.95 6.30 22.30
C LEU A 266 23.81 7.10 21.30
N SER A 267 24.92 7.68 21.76
CA SER A 267 25.81 8.47 20.87
C SER A 267 26.44 7.66 19.75
N LYS A 268 26.66 6.36 19.95
CA LYS A 268 27.20 5.43 18.95
C LYS A 268 26.10 4.85 18.06
N SER A 269 24.90 4.62 18.61
CA SER A 269 23.78 4.01 17.87
C SER A 269 23.10 4.99 16.91
N ILE A 270 23.04 6.30 17.22
CA ILE A 270 22.39 7.29 16.33
C ILE A 270 22.94 7.25 14.90
N PRO A 271 24.26 7.29 14.65
CA PRO A 271 24.79 7.21 13.28
C PRO A 271 24.52 5.86 12.61
N GLU A 272 24.62 4.76 13.36
CA GLU A 272 24.42 3.39 12.85
C GLU A 272 22.97 3.15 12.44
N ILE A 273 22.03 3.43 13.34
CA ILE A 273 20.59 3.32 13.07
C ILE A 273 20.15 4.34 12.01
N GLY A 274 20.70 5.55 12.05
CA GLY A 274 20.39 6.60 11.07
C GLY A 274 20.80 6.21 9.65
N ALA A 275 21.93 5.54 9.47
CA ALA A 275 22.34 5.03 8.15
C ALA A 275 21.38 3.92 7.65
N SER A 276 21.03 2.98 8.52
CA SER A 276 20.08 1.90 8.20
C SER A 276 18.69 2.46 7.87
N SER A 277 18.13 3.31 8.74
CA SER A 277 16.81 3.90 8.48
C SER A 277 16.76 4.75 7.20
N LEU A 278 17.87 5.39 6.84
CA LEU A 278 17.95 6.17 5.61
C LEU A 278 17.91 5.28 4.35
N THR A 279 18.44 4.05 4.41
CA THR A 279 18.28 3.06 3.32
C THR A 279 16.85 2.59 3.19
N THR A 280 16.17 2.34 4.32
CA THR A 280 14.74 1.94 4.31
C THR A 280 13.86 3.05 3.76
N ILE A 281 14.04 4.29 4.25
CA ILE A 281 13.36 5.47 3.69
C ILE A 281 13.69 5.63 2.22
N GLY A 282 14.94 5.42 1.82
CA GLY A 282 15.39 5.52 0.43
C GLY A 282 14.68 4.54 -0.51
N GLY A 283 14.42 3.31 -0.07
CA GLY A 283 13.61 2.35 -0.81
C GLY A 283 12.17 2.81 -1.01
N LEU A 284 11.57 3.39 0.05
CA LEU A 284 10.19 3.89 0.02
C LEU A 284 10.04 5.20 -0.77
N VAL A 285 11.07 6.05 -0.80
CA VAL A 285 11.07 7.29 -1.60
C VAL A 285 10.82 7.01 -3.09
N ALA A 286 11.21 5.85 -3.59
CA ALA A 286 10.94 5.49 -4.98
C ALA A 286 9.42 5.45 -5.30
N MET A 287 8.59 5.06 -4.34
CA MET A 287 7.14 5.01 -4.50
C MET A 287 6.50 6.40 -4.60
N LEU A 288 7.17 7.47 -4.13
CA LEU A 288 6.68 8.85 -4.29
C LEU A 288 6.64 9.32 -5.75
N PHE A 289 7.34 8.62 -6.64
CA PHE A 289 7.41 8.93 -8.07
C PHE A 289 6.44 8.10 -8.91
N MET A 290 5.57 7.32 -8.29
CA MET A 290 4.52 6.57 -8.99
C MET A 290 3.45 7.51 -9.53
N ARG A 291 2.92 7.20 -10.70
CA ARG A 291 1.77 7.87 -11.29
C ARG A 291 0.48 7.50 -10.54
N PHE A 292 0.34 6.23 -10.19
CA PHE A 292 -0.75 5.77 -9.36
C PHE A 292 -0.60 6.32 -7.94
N LYS A 293 -1.52 7.19 -7.53
CA LYS A 293 -1.40 8.02 -6.31
C LYS A 293 -1.38 7.21 -5.01
N LEU A 294 -1.83 5.96 -5.02
CA LEU A 294 -1.73 5.07 -3.86
C LEU A 294 -0.28 4.78 -3.47
N GLY A 295 0.65 4.73 -4.44
CA GLY A 295 2.07 4.59 -4.15
C GLY A 295 2.64 5.69 -3.26
N PRO A 296 2.51 6.97 -3.64
CA PRO A 296 2.86 8.11 -2.78
C PRO A 296 2.14 8.12 -1.43
N ASP A 297 0.85 7.79 -1.37
CA ASP A 297 0.09 7.72 -0.12
C ASP A 297 0.70 6.71 0.85
N MET A 298 0.90 5.49 0.42
CA MET A 298 1.53 4.44 1.23
C MET A 298 2.98 4.78 1.60
N ALA A 299 3.77 5.34 0.66
CA ALA A 299 5.14 5.74 0.94
C ALA A 299 5.22 6.78 2.05
N LEU A 300 4.37 7.80 2.03
CA LEU A 300 4.31 8.82 3.06
C LEU A 300 3.90 8.24 4.42
N CYS A 301 2.89 7.36 4.45
CA CYS A 301 2.47 6.67 5.66
C CYS A 301 3.61 5.84 6.27
N LEU A 302 4.33 5.06 5.45
CA LEU A 302 5.45 4.23 5.89
C LEU A 302 6.66 5.07 6.31
N ILE A 303 7.05 6.09 5.56
CA ILE A 303 8.16 6.99 5.91
C ILE A 303 7.87 7.68 7.24
N LYS A 304 6.64 8.20 7.43
CA LYS A 304 6.21 8.79 8.69
C LYS A 304 6.31 7.77 9.84
N SER A 305 5.88 6.53 9.61
CA SER A 305 5.96 5.46 10.62
C SER A 305 7.39 5.17 11.07
N ILE A 306 8.35 5.13 10.13
CA ILE A 306 9.78 4.95 10.41
C ILE A 306 10.32 6.14 11.22
N LEU A 307 9.95 7.37 10.86
CA LEU A 307 10.37 8.55 11.61
C LEU A 307 9.89 8.52 13.06
N PHE A 308 8.64 8.11 13.32
CA PHE A 308 8.14 7.94 14.69
C PHE A 308 8.82 6.79 15.43
N ALA A 309 9.17 5.71 14.74
CA ALA A 309 9.96 4.63 15.30
C ALA A 309 11.35 5.11 15.76
N LEU A 310 12.03 5.91 14.93
CA LEU A 310 13.32 6.53 15.26
C LEU A 310 13.20 7.51 16.42
N LEU A 311 12.17 8.36 16.41
CA LEU A 311 11.91 9.29 17.51
C LEU A 311 11.70 8.54 18.84
N ALA A 312 10.91 7.47 18.83
CA ALA A 312 10.71 6.64 20.02
C ALA A 312 12.01 5.97 20.50
N ALA A 313 12.79 5.39 19.55
CA ALA A 313 14.06 4.73 19.87
C ALA A 313 15.12 5.71 20.40
N PHE A 314 15.25 6.92 19.84
CA PHE A 314 16.29 7.86 20.27
C PHE A 314 15.90 8.74 21.45
N ILE A 315 14.62 9.07 21.62
CA ILE A 315 14.14 10.03 22.60
C ILE A 315 13.50 9.33 23.79
N VAL A 316 12.66 8.33 23.59
CA VAL A 316 11.88 7.68 24.67
C VAL A 316 12.64 6.49 25.25
N MET A 317 13.20 5.62 24.42
CA MET A 317 13.85 4.38 24.85
C MET A 317 15.03 4.61 25.82
N PRO A 318 15.89 5.65 25.68
CA PRO A 318 16.94 5.90 26.68
C PRO A 318 16.39 6.11 28.09
N GLY A 319 15.26 6.81 28.22
CA GLY A 319 14.56 6.99 29.49
C GLY A 319 14.03 5.67 30.05
N LEU A 320 13.46 4.81 29.18
CA LEU A 320 12.97 3.49 29.56
C LEU A 320 14.11 2.57 29.99
N LEU A 321 15.26 2.58 29.29
CA LEU A 321 16.46 1.83 29.72
C LEU A 321 16.95 2.28 31.12
N MET A 322 16.92 3.58 31.41
CA MET A 322 17.21 4.09 32.75
C MET A 322 16.20 3.62 33.82
N LEU A 323 14.91 3.54 33.45
CA LEU A 323 13.84 3.12 34.36
C LEU A 323 13.91 1.61 34.64
N PHE A 324 14.08 0.81 33.63
CA PHE A 324 14.12 -0.66 33.71
C PHE A 324 15.52 -1.24 33.93
N GLY A 325 16.57 -0.41 33.98
CA GLY A 325 17.95 -0.85 34.17
C GLY A 325 18.13 -1.82 35.35
N PRO A 326 17.60 -1.54 36.56
CA PRO A 326 17.69 -2.48 37.69
C PRO A 326 16.97 -3.82 37.43
N LEU A 327 15.94 -3.84 36.59
CA LEU A 327 15.26 -5.09 36.19
C LEU A 327 16.10 -5.85 35.16
N ILE A 328 16.70 -5.14 34.21
CA ILE A 328 17.62 -5.73 33.24
C ILE A 328 18.77 -6.44 33.95
N ASP A 329 19.39 -5.82 34.94
CA ASP A 329 20.48 -6.40 35.72
C ASP A 329 20.06 -7.67 36.49
N ARG A 330 18.83 -7.68 37.02
CA ARG A 330 18.33 -8.82 37.83
C ARG A 330 17.83 -9.99 37.01
N THR A 331 17.47 -9.78 35.75
CA THR A 331 16.81 -10.78 34.91
C THR A 331 17.73 -11.34 33.80
N GLN A 332 19.04 -11.17 33.96
CA GLN A 332 20.02 -11.71 33.03
C GLN A 332 19.96 -13.24 32.99
N HIS A 333 19.93 -13.81 31.78
CA HIS A 333 19.98 -15.22 31.54
C HIS A 333 20.89 -15.55 30.37
N ARG A 334 21.19 -16.81 30.16
CA ARG A 334 21.98 -17.27 29.02
C ARG A 334 21.16 -17.11 27.74
N SER A 335 21.78 -16.54 26.69
CA SER A 335 21.14 -16.47 25.38
C SER A 335 20.67 -17.83 24.89
N PHE A 336 19.42 -17.93 24.44
CA PHE A 336 18.87 -19.11 23.82
C PHE A 336 19.28 -19.23 22.35
N VAL A 337 19.71 -18.10 21.72
CA VAL A 337 20.18 -18.10 20.33
C VAL A 337 21.61 -18.66 20.30
N PRO A 338 21.84 -19.81 19.63
CA PRO A 338 23.16 -20.44 19.61
C PRO A 338 24.14 -19.63 18.74
N LYS A 339 25.43 -19.70 19.09
CA LYS A 339 26.49 -19.31 18.15
C LYS A 339 26.54 -20.32 17.01
N ILE A 340 26.76 -19.84 15.78
CA ILE A 340 26.74 -20.62 14.55
C ILE A 340 28.12 -20.69 13.83
N PRO A 341 29.21 -21.03 14.53
CA PRO A 341 30.53 -21.06 13.90
C PRO A 341 30.62 -22.05 12.74
N PHE A 342 29.72 -23.05 12.72
CA PHE A 342 29.64 -24.01 11.61
C PHE A 342 29.24 -23.33 10.30
N VAL A 343 28.27 -22.40 10.31
CA VAL A 343 27.80 -21.68 9.12
C VAL A 343 28.95 -20.86 8.53
N GLY A 344 29.67 -20.07 9.34
CA GLY A 344 30.78 -19.28 8.84
C GLY A 344 31.95 -20.12 8.29
N LYS A 345 32.19 -21.32 8.87
CA LYS A 345 33.17 -22.26 8.31
C LYS A 345 32.71 -22.86 6.98
N LEU A 346 31.42 -23.15 6.87
CA LEU A 346 30.79 -23.65 5.64
C LEU A 346 30.90 -22.58 4.53
N ASP A 347 30.55 -21.33 4.84
CA ASP A 347 30.62 -20.21 3.91
C ASP A 347 32.04 -19.96 3.38
N TYR A 348 33.04 -20.06 4.26
CA TYR A 348 34.42 -19.97 3.82
C TYR A 348 34.83 -21.16 2.93
N ALA A 349 34.37 -22.36 3.22
CA ALA A 349 34.65 -23.56 2.44
C ALA A 349 34.01 -23.53 1.04
N THR A 350 32.77 -23.03 0.96
CA THR A 350 31.97 -23.01 -0.28
C THR A 350 32.04 -21.68 -1.04
N ARG A 351 32.91 -20.75 -0.65
CA ARG A 351 33.00 -19.38 -1.15
C ARG A 351 33.07 -19.20 -2.65
N TYR A 352 33.48 -20.19 -3.39
CA TYR A 352 33.54 -20.14 -4.86
C TYR A 352 32.32 -20.82 -5.53
N ILE A 353 31.56 -21.63 -4.79
CA ILE A 353 30.43 -22.42 -5.32
C ILE A 353 29.12 -21.65 -5.17
N ILE A 354 28.79 -21.23 -3.96
CA ILE A 354 27.51 -20.58 -3.66
C ILE A 354 27.28 -19.26 -4.41
N PRO A 355 28.27 -18.38 -4.61
CA PRO A 355 28.09 -17.20 -5.46
C PRO A 355 27.69 -17.53 -6.89
N ILE A 356 28.24 -18.62 -7.46
CA ILE A 356 27.85 -19.08 -8.80
C ILE A 356 26.41 -19.60 -8.79
N VAL A 357 26.08 -20.43 -7.80
CA VAL A 357 24.70 -20.93 -7.62
C VAL A 357 23.73 -19.77 -7.46
N PHE A 358 24.08 -18.77 -6.65
CA PHE A 358 23.28 -17.57 -6.45
C PHE A 358 23.04 -16.81 -7.77
N VAL A 359 24.08 -16.61 -8.58
CA VAL A 359 23.92 -15.92 -9.88
C VAL A 359 22.99 -16.71 -10.79
N VAL A 360 23.12 -18.04 -10.83
CA VAL A 360 22.22 -18.90 -11.63
C VAL A 360 20.78 -18.77 -11.12
N LEU A 361 20.56 -18.86 -9.81
CA LEU A 361 19.23 -18.67 -9.21
C LEU A 361 18.68 -17.28 -9.47
N ALA A 362 19.50 -16.23 -9.38
CA ALA A 362 19.07 -14.85 -9.66
C ALA A 362 18.66 -14.66 -11.12
N VAL A 363 19.38 -15.29 -12.07
CA VAL A 363 19.01 -15.24 -13.50
C VAL A 363 17.71 -15.99 -13.76
N ILE A 364 17.53 -17.17 -13.17
CA ILE A 364 16.27 -17.93 -13.26
C ILE A 364 15.15 -17.13 -12.61
N GLY A 365 15.37 -16.59 -11.41
CA GLY A 365 14.42 -15.74 -10.70
C GLY A 365 14.01 -14.50 -11.50
N TYR A 366 14.97 -13.84 -12.16
CA TYR A 366 14.69 -12.70 -13.05
C TYR A 366 13.76 -13.08 -14.20
N ARG A 367 14.04 -14.21 -14.88
CA ARG A 367 13.21 -14.69 -16.00
C ARG A 367 11.79 -14.99 -15.53
N LEU A 368 11.64 -15.76 -14.46
CA LEU A 368 10.33 -16.12 -13.91
C LEU A 368 9.58 -14.91 -13.33
N SER A 369 10.29 -13.98 -12.68
CA SER A 369 9.69 -12.74 -12.16
C SER A 369 9.25 -11.78 -13.28
N SER A 370 9.90 -11.86 -14.46
CA SER A 370 9.48 -11.06 -15.64
C SER A 370 8.16 -11.55 -16.24
N ASP A 371 7.86 -12.84 -16.05
CA ASP A 371 6.64 -13.48 -16.53
C ASP A 371 5.60 -13.61 -15.38
N CYS A 372 5.73 -12.79 -14.32
CA CYS A 372 4.84 -12.82 -13.17
C CYS A 372 3.40 -12.44 -13.58
N PRO A 373 2.39 -13.25 -13.26
CA PRO A 373 1.01 -12.93 -13.57
C PRO A 373 0.50 -11.85 -12.60
N TYR A 374 0.22 -10.68 -13.16
CA TYR A 374 -0.35 -9.58 -12.40
C TYR A 374 -1.86 -9.54 -12.57
N ALA A 375 -2.57 -9.25 -11.49
CA ALA A 375 -3.99 -8.88 -11.50
C ALA A 375 -4.10 -7.37 -11.29
N TYR A 376 -4.98 -6.76 -12.04
CA TYR A 376 -5.28 -5.33 -11.94
C TYR A 376 -6.63 -5.08 -11.26
N GLY A 377 -7.49 -6.09 -11.18
CA GLY A 377 -8.75 -6.13 -10.46
C GLY A 377 -8.84 -7.27 -9.47
N TYR A 378 -9.99 -7.38 -8.83
CA TYR A 378 -10.25 -8.38 -7.79
C TYR A 378 -10.64 -9.75 -8.35
N GLY A 379 -11.17 -9.83 -9.56
CA GLY A 379 -11.69 -11.07 -10.16
C GLY A 379 -10.66 -12.21 -10.31
N LEU A 380 -9.35 -11.89 -10.40
CA LEU A 380 -8.28 -12.86 -10.58
C LEU A 380 -7.53 -13.22 -9.29
N ILE A 381 -7.82 -12.56 -8.18
CA ILE A 381 -7.14 -12.77 -6.90
C ILE A 381 -8.11 -13.26 -5.83
N SER A 382 -7.60 -14.02 -4.88
CA SER A 382 -8.39 -14.49 -3.74
C SER A 382 -7.55 -14.47 -2.46
N ALA A 383 -8.19 -14.18 -1.34
CA ALA A 383 -7.60 -14.35 -0.03
C ALA A 383 -7.81 -15.80 0.47
N PRO A 384 -6.90 -16.31 1.32
CA PRO A 384 -7.09 -17.62 1.97
C PRO A 384 -8.31 -17.68 2.90
N LYS A 385 -8.74 -16.53 3.41
CA LYS A 385 -9.93 -16.35 4.24
C LYS A 385 -10.95 -15.56 3.43
N GLN A 386 -12.19 -16.03 3.40
CA GLN A 386 -13.33 -15.31 2.82
C GLN A 386 -14.18 -14.72 3.94
N ASN A 387 -14.73 -13.53 3.71
CA ASN A 387 -15.77 -12.94 4.54
C ASN A 387 -17.18 -13.30 3.99
N GLU A 388 -18.22 -12.90 4.70
CA GLU A 388 -19.60 -13.22 4.33
C GLU A 388 -19.99 -12.60 2.97
N THR A 389 -19.56 -11.39 2.69
CA THR A 389 -19.84 -10.68 1.42
C THR A 389 -19.16 -11.39 0.25
N GLN A 390 -17.89 -11.74 0.35
CA GLN A 390 -17.15 -12.49 -0.69
C GLN A 390 -17.73 -13.87 -0.91
N PHE A 391 -18.21 -14.53 0.16
CA PHE A 391 -18.89 -15.81 0.03
C PHE A 391 -20.23 -15.65 -0.68
N ALA A 392 -21.00 -14.59 -0.39
CA ALA A 392 -22.24 -14.28 -1.06
C ALA A 392 -22.00 -13.99 -2.56
N GLN A 393 -21.02 -13.15 -2.88
CA GLN A 393 -20.62 -12.84 -4.25
C GLN A 393 -20.26 -14.12 -5.01
N GLN A 394 -19.40 -14.97 -4.44
CA GLN A 394 -19.03 -16.24 -5.06
C GLN A 394 -20.25 -17.14 -5.30
N MET A 395 -21.18 -17.21 -4.35
CA MET A 395 -22.42 -18.00 -4.48
C MET A 395 -23.33 -17.47 -5.61
N ILE A 396 -23.35 -16.15 -5.82
CA ILE A 396 -24.08 -15.50 -6.91
C ILE A 396 -23.38 -15.82 -8.24
N GLU A 397 -22.06 -15.62 -8.35
CA GLU A 397 -21.25 -15.88 -9.55
C GLU A 397 -21.28 -17.36 -9.97
N ASP A 398 -21.28 -18.30 -9.01
CA ASP A 398 -21.37 -19.74 -9.29
C ASP A 398 -22.72 -20.16 -9.91
N ASN A 399 -23.77 -19.39 -9.68
CA ASN A 399 -25.13 -19.68 -10.15
C ASN A 399 -25.58 -18.79 -11.31
N PHE A 400 -25.11 -17.56 -11.39
CA PHE A 400 -25.51 -16.57 -12.37
C PHE A 400 -24.29 -15.96 -13.04
N THR A 401 -24.42 -15.63 -14.32
CA THR A 401 -23.32 -14.99 -15.06
C THR A 401 -23.30 -13.50 -14.71
N SER A 402 -22.23 -13.03 -14.08
CA SER A 402 -21.98 -11.60 -13.92
C SER A 402 -21.78 -10.94 -15.29
N LYS A 403 -22.40 -9.78 -15.51
CA LYS A 403 -22.27 -9.01 -16.73
C LYS A 403 -21.27 -7.88 -16.51
N ASN A 404 -20.25 -7.85 -17.35
CA ASN A 404 -19.31 -6.73 -17.37
C ASN A 404 -19.99 -5.50 -17.97
N MET A 405 -20.23 -4.49 -17.14
CA MET A 405 -20.94 -3.27 -17.52
C MET A 405 -19.95 -2.11 -17.71
N LEU A 406 -20.08 -1.41 -18.82
CA LEU A 406 -19.37 -0.18 -19.13
C LEU A 406 -20.36 0.97 -19.33
N ALA A 407 -19.99 2.15 -18.86
CA ALA A 407 -20.72 3.39 -19.06
C ALA A 407 -20.00 4.26 -20.11
N LEU A 408 -20.58 4.39 -21.28
CA LEU A 408 -20.11 5.29 -22.33
C LEU A 408 -20.76 6.66 -22.14
N ILE A 409 -19.92 7.70 -22.05
CA ILE A 409 -20.33 9.08 -21.78
C ILE A 409 -20.06 9.91 -23.03
N VAL A 410 -21.10 10.49 -23.59
CA VAL A 410 -21.05 11.29 -24.82
C VAL A 410 -21.70 12.67 -24.60
N PRO A 411 -21.36 13.69 -25.38
CA PRO A 411 -22.00 15.01 -25.29
C PRO A 411 -23.53 14.92 -25.51
N THR A 412 -24.28 15.59 -24.64
CA THR A 412 -25.77 15.56 -24.61
C THR A 412 -26.40 16.21 -25.83
N GLY A 413 -27.60 15.77 -26.18
CA GLY A 413 -28.52 16.47 -27.06
C GLY A 413 -28.61 15.95 -28.48
N ASP A 414 -27.96 14.82 -28.85
CA ASP A 414 -28.05 14.22 -30.16
C ASP A 414 -28.47 12.76 -30.12
N TYR A 415 -29.76 12.53 -29.80
CA TYR A 415 -30.32 11.18 -29.72
C TYR A 415 -30.17 10.37 -31.02
N ASP A 416 -30.04 11.02 -32.21
CA ASP A 416 -29.83 10.29 -33.47
C ASP A 416 -28.42 9.67 -33.52
N LYS A 417 -27.41 10.35 -33.00
CA LYS A 417 -26.05 9.80 -32.88
C LYS A 417 -25.96 8.71 -31.82
N GLU A 418 -26.60 8.94 -30.65
CA GLU A 418 -26.64 7.95 -29.57
C GLU A 418 -27.27 6.64 -30.03
N SER A 419 -28.45 6.72 -30.69
CA SER A 419 -29.10 5.54 -31.28
C SER A 419 -28.19 4.82 -32.28
N ALA A 420 -27.49 5.58 -33.13
CA ALA A 420 -26.59 4.99 -34.13
C ALA A 420 -25.37 4.29 -33.48
N ILE A 421 -24.85 4.82 -32.37
CA ILE A 421 -23.76 4.18 -31.60
C ILE A 421 -24.26 2.88 -30.99
N LEU A 422 -25.42 2.89 -30.30
CA LEU A 422 -25.99 1.70 -29.69
C LEU A 422 -26.31 0.62 -30.69
N ASP A 423 -26.84 1.01 -31.87
CA ASP A 423 -27.13 0.10 -33.00
C ASP A 423 -25.85 -0.51 -33.60
N GLU A 424 -24.76 0.28 -33.71
CA GLU A 424 -23.45 -0.20 -34.20
C GLU A 424 -22.80 -1.15 -33.16
N LEU A 425 -22.83 -0.79 -31.89
CA LEU A 425 -22.30 -1.63 -30.81
C LEU A 425 -23.06 -2.94 -30.64
N GLY A 426 -24.39 -2.93 -30.78
CA GLY A 426 -25.22 -4.13 -30.68
C GLY A 426 -25.03 -5.15 -31.82
N GLN A 427 -24.18 -4.84 -32.83
CA GLN A 427 -23.82 -5.78 -33.92
C GLN A 427 -22.58 -6.65 -33.57
N TYR A 428 -21.90 -6.35 -32.49
CA TYR A 428 -20.71 -7.11 -32.04
C TYR A 428 -21.11 -8.27 -31.12
N ASP A 429 -20.51 -9.43 -31.35
CA ASP A 429 -20.75 -10.63 -30.53
C ASP A 429 -20.28 -10.47 -29.06
N GLU A 430 -19.40 -9.52 -28.84
CA GLU A 430 -18.85 -9.16 -27.52
C GLU A 430 -19.85 -8.34 -26.69
N VAL A 431 -20.90 -7.79 -27.30
CA VAL A 431 -21.94 -7.01 -26.64
C VAL A 431 -23.16 -7.88 -26.38
N ASP A 432 -23.53 -8.06 -25.10
CA ASP A 432 -24.75 -8.77 -24.72
C ASP A 432 -26.00 -7.89 -24.94
N SER A 433 -25.93 -6.67 -24.42
CA SER A 433 -27.02 -5.69 -24.51
C SER A 433 -26.51 -4.26 -24.31
N THR A 434 -27.32 -3.29 -24.73
CA THR A 434 -27.03 -1.87 -24.54
C THR A 434 -28.26 -1.16 -23.97
N MET A 435 -28.04 -0.11 -23.16
CA MET A 435 -29.11 0.71 -22.58
C MET A 435 -28.76 2.19 -22.69
N GLY A 436 -29.69 2.96 -23.24
CA GLY A 436 -29.62 4.42 -23.30
C GLY A 436 -31.04 4.99 -23.44
N LEU A 437 -31.21 6.29 -23.32
CA LEU A 437 -32.53 6.90 -23.51
C LEU A 437 -33.17 6.58 -24.87
N THR A 438 -32.35 6.27 -25.84
CA THR A 438 -32.76 6.04 -27.23
C THR A 438 -33.26 4.65 -27.48
N ASN A 439 -33.02 3.66 -26.61
CA ASN A 439 -33.47 2.27 -26.77
C ASN A 439 -34.27 1.72 -25.59
N ILE A 440 -34.71 2.58 -24.66
CA ILE A 440 -35.69 2.20 -23.63
C ILE A 440 -37.08 2.35 -24.18
N GLU A 441 -37.85 1.25 -24.17
CA GLU A 441 -39.25 1.26 -24.59
C GLU A 441 -40.13 2.00 -23.57
N ALA A 442 -40.89 2.99 -24.05
CA ALA A 442 -41.81 3.79 -23.24
C ALA A 442 -43.24 3.20 -23.22
N LEU A 443 -43.85 3.12 -24.38
CA LEU A 443 -45.24 2.65 -24.54
C LEU A 443 -45.51 2.26 -26.01
N ASP A 444 -46.25 1.20 -26.23
CA ASP A 444 -46.75 0.77 -27.55
C ASP A 444 -45.65 0.66 -28.64
N GLY A 445 -44.44 0.21 -28.25
CA GLY A 445 -43.29 0.04 -29.14
C GLY A 445 -42.55 1.33 -29.49
N TYR A 446 -42.89 2.48 -28.87
CA TYR A 446 -42.11 3.71 -28.98
C TYR A 446 -41.01 3.77 -27.93
N MET A 447 -39.82 4.24 -28.34
CA MET A 447 -38.72 4.50 -27.41
C MET A 447 -38.82 5.88 -26.77
N LEU A 448 -38.19 6.06 -25.61
CA LEU A 448 -38.24 7.33 -24.86
C LEU A 448 -37.75 8.52 -25.67
N ALA A 449 -36.75 8.35 -26.51
CA ALA A 449 -36.15 9.38 -27.36
C ALA A 449 -36.80 9.48 -28.75
N ASP A 450 -37.80 8.68 -29.08
CA ASP A 450 -38.51 8.75 -30.38
C ASP A 450 -39.15 10.11 -30.58
N LYS A 451 -38.87 10.70 -31.74
CA LYS A 451 -39.36 12.02 -32.09
C LYS A 451 -40.75 11.92 -32.68
N LEU A 452 -41.80 12.24 -31.91
CA LEU A 452 -43.20 12.13 -32.26
C LEU A 452 -43.77 13.44 -32.83
N THR A 453 -44.66 13.33 -33.80
CA THR A 453 -45.50 14.42 -34.26
C THR A 453 -46.69 14.63 -33.30
N PRO A 454 -47.36 15.85 -33.33
CA PRO A 454 -48.56 16.07 -32.50
C PRO A 454 -49.64 15.01 -32.66
N ARG A 455 -49.79 14.40 -33.85
CA ARG A 455 -50.78 13.33 -34.12
C ARG A 455 -50.37 12.03 -33.46
N GLN A 456 -49.10 11.60 -33.60
CA GLN A 456 -48.63 10.37 -32.99
C GLN A 456 -48.68 10.47 -31.46
N PHE A 457 -48.29 11.62 -30.93
CA PHE A 457 -48.39 11.84 -29.48
C PHE A 457 -49.81 11.84 -28.96
N ALA A 458 -50.79 12.47 -29.69
CA ALA A 458 -52.20 12.45 -29.34
C ALA A 458 -52.79 11.03 -29.32
N GLU A 459 -52.41 10.19 -30.30
CA GLU A 459 -52.82 8.78 -30.38
C GLU A 459 -52.25 7.97 -29.22
N LEU A 460 -50.98 8.16 -28.88
CA LEU A 460 -50.30 7.48 -27.78
C LEU A 460 -50.82 7.90 -26.41
N ALA A 461 -51.00 9.20 -26.16
CA ALA A 461 -51.42 9.76 -24.88
C ALA A 461 -52.96 9.77 -24.70
N GLY A 462 -53.71 9.30 -25.67
CA GLY A 462 -55.19 9.32 -25.65
C GLY A 462 -55.77 10.73 -25.57
N LEU A 463 -55.11 11.72 -26.15
CA LEU A 463 -55.49 13.12 -26.17
C LEU A 463 -56.18 13.52 -27.48
N ASP A 464 -56.99 14.58 -27.42
CA ASP A 464 -57.52 15.18 -28.65
C ASP A 464 -56.35 15.83 -29.45
N TYR A 465 -56.37 15.63 -30.79
CA TYR A 465 -55.34 16.19 -31.64
C TYR A 465 -55.12 17.69 -31.52
N GLU A 466 -56.20 18.44 -31.32
CA GLU A 466 -56.20 19.91 -31.11
C GLU A 466 -55.48 20.29 -29.80
N ALA A 467 -55.70 19.48 -28.72
CA ALA A 467 -54.96 19.66 -27.47
C ALA A 467 -53.46 19.40 -27.64
N ALA A 468 -53.10 18.33 -28.32
CA ALA A 468 -51.68 18.01 -28.61
C ALA A 468 -51.01 19.12 -29.45
N GLN A 469 -51.72 19.69 -30.40
CA GLN A 469 -51.17 20.85 -31.15
C GLN A 469 -50.90 22.06 -30.27
N VAL A 470 -51.73 22.35 -29.28
CA VAL A 470 -51.52 23.46 -28.34
C VAL A 470 -50.31 23.20 -27.46
N VAL A 471 -50.17 21.96 -26.95
CA VAL A 471 -49.03 21.55 -26.17
C VAL A 471 -47.73 21.67 -26.95
N TYR A 472 -47.68 21.17 -28.20
CA TYR A 472 -46.52 21.30 -29.07
C TYR A 472 -46.16 22.76 -29.40
N ALA A 473 -47.15 23.60 -29.60
CA ALA A 473 -46.92 25.02 -29.83
C ALA A 473 -46.37 25.72 -28.56
N ALA A 474 -46.85 25.32 -27.37
CA ALA A 474 -46.36 25.83 -26.10
C ALA A 474 -44.91 25.39 -25.83
N TYR A 475 -44.58 24.11 -26.11
CA TYR A 475 -43.24 23.56 -26.02
C TYR A 475 -42.24 24.33 -26.91
N ALA A 476 -42.60 24.51 -28.20
CA ALA A 476 -41.78 25.26 -29.12
C ALA A 476 -41.58 26.73 -28.71
N ALA A 477 -42.61 27.33 -28.09
CA ALA A 477 -42.55 28.68 -27.56
C ALA A 477 -41.53 28.79 -26.40
N GLN A 478 -41.58 27.84 -25.46
CA GLN A 478 -40.71 27.83 -24.29
C GLN A 478 -39.24 27.55 -24.68
N HIS A 479 -39.00 26.68 -25.65
CA HIS A 479 -37.66 26.31 -26.11
C HIS A 479 -37.13 27.20 -27.25
N SER A 480 -37.76 28.32 -27.53
CA SER A 480 -37.34 29.26 -28.59
C SER A 480 -37.25 28.67 -29.99
N GLU A 481 -37.99 27.60 -30.28
CA GLU A 481 -37.97 26.84 -31.53
C GLU A 481 -39.01 27.32 -32.58
N TYR A 482 -39.44 28.58 -32.50
CA TYR A 482 -40.39 29.17 -33.43
C TYR A 482 -40.00 29.02 -34.90
N GLY A 483 -38.69 29.01 -35.20
CA GLY A 483 -38.20 28.79 -36.55
C GLY A 483 -38.59 27.45 -37.17
N LYS A 484 -38.69 26.42 -36.33
CA LYS A 484 -39.11 25.06 -36.75
C LYS A 484 -40.62 24.97 -36.96
N LEU A 485 -41.42 25.88 -36.39
CA LEU A 485 -42.87 25.99 -36.57
C LEU A 485 -43.26 26.69 -37.90
N ALA A 486 -42.36 27.47 -38.50
CA ALA A 486 -42.65 28.26 -39.69
C ALA A 486 -43.04 27.42 -40.94
N GLY A 487 -42.85 26.11 -40.92
CA GLY A 487 -43.21 25.20 -41.95
C GLY A 487 -44.58 24.55 -41.77
N ASN A 488 -44.84 23.86 -40.68
CA ASN A 488 -46.11 23.20 -40.36
C ASN A 488 -46.02 22.57 -38.97
N LEU A 489 -46.84 22.99 -38.03
CA LEU A 489 -46.95 22.37 -36.70
C LEU A 489 -47.25 20.85 -36.76
N ALA A 490 -47.98 20.40 -37.78
CA ALA A 490 -48.32 18.99 -37.94
C ALA A 490 -47.14 18.07 -38.25
N THR A 491 -45.98 18.63 -38.67
CA THR A 491 -44.74 17.88 -38.96
C THR A 491 -43.60 18.17 -37.95
N TYR A 492 -43.88 19.03 -36.97
CA TYR A 492 -42.93 19.29 -35.91
C TYR A 492 -42.85 18.10 -34.96
N LYS A 493 -41.64 17.64 -34.73
CA LYS A 493 -41.38 16.42 -33.94
C LYS A 493 -40.59 16.80 -32.69
N VAL A 494 -40.98 16.22 -31.54
CA VAL A 494 -40.32 16.38 -30.25
C VAL A 494 -40.11 15.00 -29.67
N PRO A 495 -38.95 14.73 -28.99
CA PRO A 495 -38.72 13.47 -28.28
C PRO A 495 -39.84 13.19 -27.29
N LEU A 496 -40.27 11.92 -27.19
CA LEU A 496 -41.36 11.50 -26.34
C LEU A 496 -41.15 11.88 -24.87
N ILE A 497 -39.96 11.60 -24.35
CA ILE A 497 -39.59 11.92 -22.95
C ILE A 497 -39.69 13.42 -22.67
N ASP A 498 -39.22 14.27 -23.56
CA ASP A 498 -39.22 15.73 -23.37
C ASP A 498 -40.65 16.28 -23.45
N MET A 499 -41.43 15.74 -24.35
CA MET A 499 -42.83 16.14 -24.49
C MET A 499 -43.68 15.66 -23.27
N PHE A 500 -43.43 14.43 -22.79
CA PHE A 500 -44.11 13.88 -21.65
C PHE A 500 -43.84 14.69 -20.39
N LEU A 501 -42.56 14.95 -20.06
CA LEU A 501 -42.18 15.75 -18.88
C LEU A 501 -42.72 17.19 -19.01
N PHE A 502 -42.72 17.76 -20.21
CA PHE A 502 -43.35 19.07 -20.44
C PHE A 502 -44.84 19.06 -20.12
N VAL A 503 -45.56 17.98 -20.48
CA VAL A 503 -47.00 17.84 -20.12
C VAL A 503 -47.19 17.74 -18.61
N CYS A 504 -46.35 16.98 -17.91
CA CYS A 504 -46.36 16.89 -16.43
C CYS A 504 -46.20 18.28 -15.81
N ASP A 505 -45.24 19.09 -16.24
CA ASP A 505 -45.05 20.49 -15.79
C ASP A 505 -46.29 21.37 -16.04
N GLN A 506 -47.01 21.16 -17.17
CA GLN A 506 -48.20 21.94 -17.46
C GLN A 506 -49.40 21.51 -16.61
N VAL A 507 -49.48 20.22 -16.23
CA VAL A 507 -50.50 19.69 -15.32
C VAL A 507 -50.26 20.22 -13.90
N ASP A 508 -49.01 20.16 -13.41
CA ASP A 508 -48.64 20.67 -12.09
C ASP A 508 -48.86 22.19 -11.97
N SER A 509 -48.62 22.93 -13.06
CA SER A 509 -48.89 24.35 -13.14
C SER A 509 -50.39 24.68 -13.22
N GLY A 510 -51.27 23.68 -13.32
CA GLY A 510 -52.74 23.84 -13.38
C GLY A 510 -53.22 24.38 -14.74
N ILE A 511 -52.40 24.33 -15.78
CA ILE A 511 -52.73 24.78 -17.13
C ILE A 511 -53.51 23.67 -17.86
N VAL A 512 -53.19 22.42 -17.60
CA VAL A 512 -53.89 21.23 -18.12
C VAL A 512 -54.57 20.54 -16.93
N THR A 513 -55.84 20.19 -17.07
CA THR A 513 -56.62 19.46 -16.06
C THR A 513 -56.94 18.08 -16.56
N LEU A 514 -56.59 17.07 -15.79
CA LEU A 514 -56.83 15.65 -16.04
C LEU A 514 -57.77 15.08 -15.00
N SER A 515 -58.32 13.91 -15.21
CA SER A 515 -59.05 13.16 -14.18
C SER A 515 -58.12 12.66 -13.09
N ASP A 516 -58.61 12.36 -11.90
CA ASP A 516 -57.82 11.85 -10.77
C ASP A 516 -57.06 10.57 -11.15
N GLU A 517 -57.64 9.65 -11.90
CA GLU A 517 -57.03 8.41 -12.37
C GLU A 517 -55.91 8.68 -13.37
N GLN A 518 -56.14 9.60 -14.31
CA GLN A 518 -55.09 10.00 -15.28
C GLN A 518 -53.96 10.75 -14.60
N THR A 519 -54.24 11.57 -13.61
CA THR A 519 -53.24 12.28 -12.83
C THR A 519 -52.32 11.30 -12.09
N GLN A 520 -52.89 10.26 -11.49
CA GLN A 520 -52.10 9.25 -10.77
C GLN A 520 -51.21 8.45 -11.74
N MET A 521 -51.74 7.99 -12.86
CA MET A 521 -50.95 7.30 -13.88
C MET A 521 -49.83 8.18 -14.45
N LEU A 522 -50.13 9.47 -14.64
CA LEU A 522 -49.10 10.42 -15.13
C LEU A 522 -48.00 10.60 -14.10
N GLN A 523 -48.33 10.75 -12.82
CA GLN A 523 -47.33 10.90 -11.74
C GLN A 523 -46.45 9.65 -11.59
N ASP A 524 -47.03 8.46 -11.65
CA ASP A 524 -46.27 7.21 -11.56
C ASP A 524 -45.27 7.07 -12.75
N ALA A 525 -45.67 7.43 -13.96
CA ALA A 525 -44.83 7.45 -15.14
C ALA A 525 -43.77 8.58 -15.09
N GLU A 526 -44.13 9.74 -14.54
CA GLU A 526 -43.22 10.87 -14.34
C GLU A 526 -42.05 10.52 -13.44
N VAL A 527 -42.31 9.83 -12.34
CA VAL A 527 -41.26 9.35 -11.43
C VAL A 527 -40.29 8.44 -12.17
N GLN A 528 -40.76 7.49 -12.97
CA GLN A 528 -39.93 6.57 -13.74
C GLN A 528 -39.13 7.30 -14.81
N MET A 529 -39.72 8.24 -15.55
CA MET A 529 -39.01 8.99 -16.61
C MET A 529 -37.96 9.95 -16.03
N ASN A 530 -38.31 10.62 -14.93
CA ASN A 530 -37.31 11.46 -14.24
C ASN A 530 -36.15 10.64 -13.69
N SER A 531 -36.43 9.45 -13.17
CA SER A 531 -35.37 8.54 -12.72
C SER A 531 -34.49 8.08 -13.87
N ALA A 532 -35.07 7.64 -15.00
CA ALA A 532 -34.30 7.27 -16.19
C ALA A 532 -33.46 8.45 -16.70
N LYS A 533 -34.04 9.65 -16.73
CA LYS A 533 -33.35 10.86 -17.15
C LYS A 533 -32.20 11.22 -16.19
N ALA A 534 -32.41 11.14 -14.90
CA ALA A 534 -31.38 11.42 -13.89
C ALA A 534 -30.20 10.43 -13.95
N GLN A 535 -30.45 9.20 -14.38
CA GLN A 535 -29.42 8.20 -14.55
C GLN A 535 -28.67 8.31 -15.89
N LEU A 536 -29.35 8.64 -16.98
CA LEU A 536 -28.83 8.53 -18.34
C LEU A 536 -28.55 9.87 -19.02
N GLN A 537 -29.08 10.99 -18.49
CA GLN A 537 -28.88 12.31 -19.07
C GLN A 537 -28.38 13.30 -18.02
N GLY A 538 -27.20 13.86 -18.25
CA GLY A 538 -26.66 14.96 -17.48
C GLY A 538 -26.91 16.32 -18.09
N THR A 539 -26.18 17.33 -17.59
CA THR A 539 -26.27 18.70 -18.11
C THR A 539 -25.49 18.86 -19.41
N ASP A 540 -24.32 18.28 -19.51
CA ASP A 540 -23.39 18.42 -20.64
C ASP A 540 -23.15 17.08 -21.36
N TYR A 541 -23.45 15.97 -20.69
CA TYR A 541 -23.19 14.60 -21.15
C TYR A 541 -24.39 13.71 -20.99
N ASP A 542 -24.53 12.73 -21.88
CA ASP A 542 -25.46 11.59 -21.77
C ASP A 542 -24.69 10.31 -21.52
N ARG A 543 -25.26 9.39 -20.71
CA ARG A 543 -24.66 8.11 -20.33
C ARG A 543 -25.40 6.97 -21.02
N MET A 544 -24.63 6.08 -21.66
CA MET A 544 -25.13 4.83 -22.24
C MET A 544 -24.44 3.66 -21.54
N LEU A 545 -25.19 2.63 -21.16
CA LEU A 545 -24.66 1.43 -20.53
C LEU A 545 -24.48 0.35 -21.59
N ILE A 546 -23.33 -0.31 -21.57
CA ILE A 546 -22.96 -1.38 -22.49
C ILE A 546 -22.62 -2.60 -21.64
N TYR A 547 -23.35 -3.69 -21.83
CA TYR A 547 -23.15 -4.95 -21.16
C TYR A 547 -22.37 -5.89 -22.08
N LEU A 548 -21.22 -6.37 -21.62
CA LEU A 548 -20.34 -7.22 -22.40
C LEU A 548 -20.50 -8.69 -22.02
N THR A 549 -20.29 -9.57 -23.00
CA THR A 549 -20.13 -11.03 -22.79
C THR A 549 -18.72 -11.40 -22.35
N LEU A 550 -17.77 -10.48 -22.47
CA LEU A 550 -16.37 -10.63 -22.12
C LEU A 550 -16.15 -10.46 -20.61
N PRO A 551 -15.22 -11.19 -19.99
CA PRO A 551 -14.89 -11.01 -18.58
C PRO A 551 -14.24 -9.65 -18.34
N GLU A 552 -14.31 -9.12 -17.10
CA GLU A 552 -13.75 -7.81 -16.75
C GLU A 552 -12.25 -7.72 -17.01
N SER A 553 -11.50 -8.74 -16.60
CA SER A 553 -10.04 -8.80 -16.66
C SER A 553 -9.56 -9.66 -17.83
N SER A 554 -9.48 -9.11 -19.04
CA SER A 554 -8.85 -9.80 -20.18
C SER A 554 -8.29 -8.84 -21.23
N ASP A 555 -7.23 -9.27 -21.94
CA ASP A 555 -6.65 -8.52 -23.06
C ASP A 555 -7.69 -8.24 -24.17
N GLU A 556 -8.65 -9.16 -24.36
CA GLU A 556 -9.73 -9.02 -25.34
C GLU A 556 -10.68 -7.89 -24.93
N THR A 557 -11.03 -7.83 -23.65
CA THR A 557 -11.87 -6.77 -23.10
C THR A 557 -11.20 -5.41 -23.22
N TYR A 558 -9.92 -5.32 -22.87
CA TYR A 558 -9.16 -4.07 -22.98
C TYR A 558 -9.05 -3.58 -24.42
N ALA A 559 -8.85 -4.49 -25.36
CA ALA A 559 -8.88 -4.13 -26.79
C ALA A 559 -10.27 -3.71 -27.27
N PHE A 560 -11.34 -4.28 -26.68
CA PHE A 560 -12.71 -3.91 -27.01
C PHE A 560 -13.13 -2.57 -26.41
N THR A 561 -12.62 -2.19 -25.23
CA THR A 561 -12.82 -0.83 -24.68
C THR A 561 -12.26 0.25 -25.60
N ASP A 562 -11.05 0.06 -26.15
CA ASP A 562 -10.48 0.94 -27.16
C ASP A 562 -11.38 1.01 -28.41
N LYS A 563 -12.00 -0.13 -28.81
CA LYS A 563 -12.91 -0.18 -29.95
C LYS A 563 -14.23 0.57 -29.72
N ILE A 564 -14.79 0.51 -28.50
CA ILE A 564 -15.99 1.28 -28.13
C ILE A 564 -15.72 2.77 -28.27
N LEU A 565 -14.57 3.24 -27.75
CA LEU A 565 -14.15 4.64 -27.87
C LEU A 565 -13.95 5.05 -29.34
N GLU A 566 -13.32 4.22 -30.18
CA GLU A 566 -13.15 4.48 -31.61
C GLU A 566 -14.50 4.64 -32.32
N ILE A 567 -15.51 3.82 -31.95
CA ILE A 567 -16.86 3.92 -32.52
C ILE A 567 -17.51 5.25 -32.07
N ALA A 568 -17.42 5.59 -30.78
CA ALA A 568 -18.01 6.82 -30.26
C ALA A 568 -17.37 8.07 -30.88
N GLU A 569 -16.05 8.13 -31.00
CA GLU A 569 -15.30 9.22 -31.63
C GLU A 569 -15.67 9.41 -33.13
N LYS A 570 -16.04 8.35 -33.82
CA LYS A 570 -16.53 8.43 -35.21
C LYS A 570 -17.80 9.32 -35.35
N TYR A 571 -18.68 9.30 -34.35
CA TYR A 571 -19.88 10.11 -34.27
C TYR A 571 -19.67 11.47 -33.60
N TYR A 572 -18.68 11.58 -32.73
CA TYR A 572 -18.31 12.80 -32.01
C TYR A 572 -16.84 13.21 -32.27
N PRO A 573 -16.43 13.49 -33.52
CA PRO A 573 -15.01 13.64 -33.90
C PRO A 573 -14.31 14.86 -33.32
N ASP A 574 -15.04 15.87 -32.90
CA ASP A 574 -14.52 17.15 -32.37
C ASP A 574 -14.86 17.33 -30.87
N GLU A 575 -15.41 16.33 -30.21
CA GLU A 575 -15.93 16.39 -28.86
C GLU A 575 -15.33 15.26 -28.02
N ASN A 576 -15.22 15.45 -26.71
CA ASN A 576 -14.68 14.43 -25.84
C ASN A 576 -15.75 13.38 -25.55
N VAL A 577 -15.37 12.13 -25.68
CA VAL A 577 -16.14 10.95 -25.26
C VAL A 577 -15.33 10.21 -24.20
N TYR A 578 -15.99 9.56 -23.27
CA TYR A 578 -15.33 8.87 -22.17
C TYR A 578 -15.97 7.51 -21.94
N LEU A 579 -15.20 6.61 -21.33
CA LEU A 579 -15.67 5.27 -20.98
C LEU A 579 -15.26 4.97 -19.53
N ALA A 580 -16.22 4.52 -18.73
CA ALA A 580 -16.02 4.12 -17.33
C ALA A 580 -16.58 2.72 -17.08
N GLY A 581 -15.98 2.00 -16.14
CA GLY A 581 -16.38 0.68 -15.69
C GLY A 581 -15.19 -0.07 -15.12
N GLU A 582 -15.43 -1.24 -14.54
CA GLU A 582 -14.35 -1.97 -13.87
C GLU A 582 -13.22 -2.34 -14.83
N SER A 583 -13.56 -2.79 -16.05
CA SER A 583 -12.55 -3.10 -17.06
C SER A 583 -11.69 -1.90 -17.49
N THR A 584 -12.26 -0.68 -17.51
CA THR A 584 -11.47 0.53 -17.79
C THR A 584 -10.59 0.92 -16.64
N ASN A 585 -11.03 0.72 -15.39
CA ASN A 585 -10.22 0.90 -14.18
C ASN A 585 -8.99 -0.01 -14.23
N GLU A 586 -9.21 -1.30 -14.48
CA GLU A 586 -8.14 -2.29 -14.58
C GLU A 586 -7.14 -1.99 -15.70
N TYR A 587 -7.64 -1.58 -16.86
CA TYR A 587 -6.80 -1.22 -18.00
C TYR A 587 -5.91 0.01 -17.69
N GLU A 588 -6.45 1.01 -17.00
CA GLU A 588 -5.66 2.16 -16.53
C GLU A 588 -4.63 1.76 -15.47
N PHE A 589 -4.95 0.82 -14.58
CA PHE A 589 -3.99 0.28 -13.63
C PHE A 589 -2.85 -0.44 -14.36
N GLU A 590 -3.13 -1.22 -15.40
CA GLU A 590 -2.11 -1.87 -16.22
C GLU A 590 -1.18 -0.87 -16.90
N LYS A 591 -1.76 0.14 -17.58
CA LYS A 591 -0.99 1.21 -18.25
C LYS A 591 -0.09 1.96 -17.25
N SER A 592 -0.62 2.30 -16.08
CA SER A 592 0.12 2.98 -15.01
C SER A 592 1.23 2.09 -14.45
N PHE A 593 0.94 0.80 -14.18
CA PHE A 593 1.89 -0.16 -13.65
C PHE A 593 3.11 -0.35 -14.55
N ALA A 594 2.92 -0.42 -15.86
CA ALA A 594 4.02 -0.58 -16.81
C ALA A 594 5.08 0.53 -16.70
N VAL A 595 4.65 1.75 -16.37
CA VAL A 595 5.53 2.91 -16.14
C VAL A 595 6.08 2.89 -14.71
N ASP A 596 5.22 2.73 -13.73
CA ASP A 596 5.55 2.79 -12.30
C ASP A 596 6.54 1.71 -11.90
N ASN A 597 6.43 0.50 -12.42
CA ASN A 597 7.37 -0.59 -12.17
C ASN A 597 8.80 -0.24 -12.58
N LYS A 598 8.97 0.39 -13.75
CA LYS A 598 10.29 0.85 -14.22
C LYS A 598 10.84 1.98 -13.35
N VAL A 599 10.00 2.95 -13.02
CA VAL A 599 10.38 4.11 -12.19
C VAL A 599 10.78 3.64 -10.80
N VAL A 600 9.94 2.86 -10.12
CA VAL A 600 10.20 2.36 -8.76
C VAL A 600 11.47 1.51 -8.73
N SER A 601 11.63 0.58 -9.68
CA SER A 601 12.82 -0.30 -9.73
C SER A 601 14.12 0.48 -9.92
N ILE A 602 14.15 1.48 -10.81
CA ILE A 602 15.36 2.27 -11.06
C ILE A 602 15.63 3.24 -9.90
N VAL A 603 14.64 3.97 -9.45
CA VAL A 603 14.80 5.00 -8.41
C VAL A 603 15.18 4.36 -7.08
N SER A 604 14.56 3.23 -6.69
CA SER A 604 14.91 2.53 -5.44
C SER A 604 16.36 2.09 -5.42
N VAL A 605 16.85 1.47 -6.51
CA VAL A 605 18.25 1.07 -6.65
C VAL A 605 19.18 2.28 -6.57
N LEU A 606 18.88 3.37 -7.29
CA LEU A 606 19.72 4.58 -7.30
C LEU A 606 19.78 5.26 -5.93
N VAL A 607 18.65 5.43 -5.25
CA VAL A 607 18.60 6.09 -3.94
C VAL A 607 19.31 5.24 -2.89
N VAL A 608 19.05 3.94 -2.84
CA VAL A 608 19.71 3.03 -1.91
C VAL A 608 21.22 2.95 -2.20
N MET A 609 21.63 2.91 -3.49
CA MET A 609 23.03 2.94 -3.87
C MET A 609 23.74 4.21 -3.36
N LEU A 610 23.08 5.36 -3.49
CA LEU A 610 23.62 6.63 -3.02
C LEU A 610 23.79 6.65 -1.50
N VAL A 611 22.81 6.17 -0.75
CA VAL A 611 22.91 6.07 0.72
C VAL A 611 24.05 5.15 1.14
N LEU A 612 24.14 3.96 0.54
CA LEU A 612 25.20 2.99 0.85
C LEU A 612 26.59 3.47 0.44
N LEU A 613 26.69 4.24 -0.65
CA LEU A 613 27.95 4.83 -1.09
C LEU A 613 28.58 5.69 0.02
N PHE A 614 27.77 6.53 0.65
CA PHE A 614 28.21 7.38 1.75
C PHE A 614 28.36 6.60 3.06
N THR A 615 27.54 5.59 3.31
CA THR A 615 27.63 4.77 4.52
C THR A 615 28.96 3.99 4.58
N PHE A 616 29.34 3.35 3.46
CA PHE A 616 30.54 2.51 3.43
C PHE A 616 31.80 3.22 2.90
N ASN A 617 31.67 4.44 2.41
CA ASN A 617 32.78 5.15 1.76
C ASN A 617 33.50 4.30 0.68
N SER A 618 32.73 3.51 -0.05
CA SER A 618 33.22 2.62 -1.10
C SER A 618 32.16 2.48 -2.20
N ALA A 619 32.54 2.56 -3.45
CA ALA A 619 31.64 2.37 -4.57
C ALA A 619 31.34 0.88 -4.86
N GLY A 620 32.24 -0.02 -4.50
CA GLY A 620 32.06 -1.45 -4.72
C GLY A 620 31.11 -2.12 -3.73
N MET A 621 31.05 -1.66 -2.50
CA MET A 621 30.21 -2.26 -1.46
C MET A 621 28.70 -2.16 -1.80
N PRO A 622 28.14 -1.00 -2.16
CA PRO A 622 26.75 -0.88 -2.56
C PRO A 622 26.36 -1.84 -3.67
N VAL A 623 27.19 -1.98 -4.70
CA VAL A 623 26.90 -2.86 -5.83
C VAL A 623 26.77 -4.32 -5.39
N LEU A 624 27.64 -4.80 -4.50
CA LEU A 624 27.57 -6.17 -3.98
C LEU A 624 26.33 -6.40 -3.14
N LEU A 625 25.97 -5.44 -2.28
CA LEU A 625 24.79 -5.55 -1.41
C LEU A 625 23.49 -5.52 -2.23
N ILE A 626 23.36 -4.55 -3.13
CA ILE A 626 22.16 -4.40 -3.97
C ILE A 626 21.98 -5.62 -4.89
N LEU A 627 23.08 -6.19 -5.45
CA LEU A 627 23.02 -7.38 -6.27
C LEU A 627 22.34 -8.56 -5.50
N VAL A 628 22.71 -8.75 -4.24
CA VAL A 628 22.14 -9.81 -3.42
C VAL A 628 20.66 -9.55 -3.14
N ILE A 629 20.31 -8.34 -2.73
CA ILE A 629 18.91 -8.01 -2.39
C ILE A 629 18.03 -8.03 -3.64
N GLN A 630 18.50 -7.50 -4.77
CA GLN A 630 17.75 -7.56 -6.02
C GLN A 630 17.52 -9.02 -6.48
N GLY A 631 18.52 -9.89 -6.32
CA GLY A 631 18.36 -11.32 -6.55
C GLY A 631 17.31 -11.96 -5.64
N CYS A 632 17.22 -11.53 -4.36
CA CYS A 632 16.17 -11.99 -3.44
C CYS A 632 14.77 -11.53 -3.89
N ILE A 633 14.64 -10.30 -4.40
CA ILE A 633 13.38 -9.77 -4.92
C ILE A 633 12.92 -10.61 -6.13
N TRP A 634 13.79 -10.86 -7.09
CA TRP A 634 13.47 -11.69 -8.26
C TRP A 634 13.08 -13.12 -7.86
N LEU A 635 13.78 -13.71 -6.89
CA LEU A 635 13.44 -15.04 -6.37
C LEU A 635 12.08 -15.03 -5.66
N ASN A 636 11.75 -13.99 -4.92
CA ASN A 636 10.45 -13.86 -4.27
C ASN A 636 9.30 -13.83 -5.29
N PHE A 637 9.44 -13.01 -6.32
CA PHE A 637 8.42 -12.83 -7.34
C PHE A 637 8.47 -13.85 -8.49
N SER A 638 9.34 -14.86 -8.41
CA SER A 638 9.26 -16.05 -9.25
C SER A 638 8.18 -17.04 -8.79
N PHE A 639 7.77 -16.97 -7.53
CA PHE A 639 6.79 -17.90 -6.96
C PHE A 639 5.39 -17.79 -7.58
N PRO A 640 4.81 -16.60 -7.83
CA PRO A 640 3.53 -16.48 -8.53
C PRO A 640 3.52 -17.23 -9.87
N THR A 641 4.57 -17.04 -10.68
CA THR A 641 4.73 -17.74 -11.97
C THR A 641 4.82 -19.27 -11.79
N ILE A 642 5.57 -19.74 -10.77
CA ILE A 642 5.72 -21.19 -10.51
C ILE A 642 4.41 -21.81 -10.03
N THR A 643 3.64 -21.09 -9.22
CA THR A 643 2.40 -21.58 -8.62
C THR A 643 1.16 -21.31 -9.47
N GLY A 644 1.27 -20.50 -10.54
CA GLY A 644 0.15 -20.06 -11.36
C GLY A 644 -0.84 -19.15 -10.63
N LYS A 645 -0.43 -18.53 -9.51
CA LYS A 645 -1.28 -17.60 -8.75
C LYS A 645 -1.03 -16.17 -9.20
N TYR A 646 -2.11 -15.43 -9.38
CA TYR A 646 -2.02 -13.99 -9.62
C TYR A 646 -1.59 -13.24 -8.37
N ILE A 647 -0.90 -12.12 -8.57
CA ILE A 647 -0.57 -11.16 -7.52
C ILE A 647 -1.08 -9.78 -7.94
N PHE A 648 -1.71 -9.08 -7.02
CA PHE A 648 -2.12 -7.71 -7.29
C PHE A 648 -0.90 -6.83 -7.59
N PHE A 649 -0.93 -6.06 -8.67
CA PHE A 649 0.21 -5.29 -9.17
C PHE A 649 0.84 -4.36 -8.12
N LEU A 650 0.03 -3.75 -7.27
CA LEU A 650 0.50 -2.92 -6.15
C LEU A 650 1.29 -3.73 -5.12
N GLY A 651 0.87 -4.95 -4.83
CA GLY A 651 1.57 -5.84 -3.91
C GLY A 651 3.01 -6.08 -4.34
N TYR A 652 3.25 -6.20 -5.66
CA TYR A 652 4.60 -6.29 -6.21
C TYR A 652 5.40 -5.01 -5.96
N LEU A 653 4.86 -3.83 -6.29
CA LEU A 653 5.57 -2.55 -6.15
C LEU A 653 5.91 -2.22 -4.70
N ILE A 654 4.94 -2.42 -3.82
CA ILE A 654 5.07 -2.16 -2.38
C ILE A 654 6.11 -3.09 -1.75
N VAL A 655 5.96 -4.41 -1.97
CA VAL A 655 6.86 -5.40 -1.34
C VAL A 655 8.27 -5.31 -1.92
N SER A 656 8.44 -5.08 -3.22
CA SER A 656 9.76 -4.89 -3.82
C SER A 656 10.50 -3.67 -3.23
N SER A 657 9.78 -2.56 -3.03
CA SER A 657 10.34 -1.35 -2.40
C SER A 657 10.71 -1.58 -0.93
N ILE A 658 9.85 -2.26 -0.17
CA ILE A 658 10.13 -2.63 1.23
C ILE A 658 11.32 -3.60 1.32
N GLN A 659 11.37 -4.64 0.47
CA GLN A 659 12.50 -5.57 0.45
C GLN A 659 13.81 -4.87 0.11
N MET A 660 13.82 -3.96 -0.87
CA MET A 660 15.01 -3.19 -1.22
C MET A 660 15.47 -2.30 -0.06
N GLY A 661 14.54 -1.68 0.68
CA GLY A 661 14.85 -0.77 1.78
C GLY A 661 15.13 -1.47 3.10
N ALA A 662 14.25 -2.37 3.55
CA ALA A 662 14.32 -2.97 4.89
C ALA A 662 15.24 -4.20 4.94
N ASN A 663 15.20 -5.09 3.94
CA ASN A 663 16.01 -6.30 3.99
C ASN A 663 17.51 -6.04 3.73
N ILE A 664 17.86 -4.88 3.16
CA ILE A 664 19.24 -4.48 2.98
C ILE A 664 19.92 -4.21 4.34
N ASP A 665 19.16 -3.89 5.37
CA ASP A 665 19.68 -3.68 6.72
C ASP A 665 20.40 -4.92 7.25
N TYR A 666 19.90 -6.12 6.96
CA TYR A 666 20.57 -7.38 7.29
C TYR A 666 21.92 -7.51 6.59
N ALA A 667 21.98 -7.08 5.34
CA ALA A 667 23.23 -7.06 4.57
C ALA A 667 24.22 -6.01 5.10
N ILE A 668 23.73 -4.85 5.54
CA ILE A 668 24.55 -3.78 6.14
C ILE A 668 25.22 -4.27 7.43
N VAL A 669 24.48 -4.95 8.31
CA VAL A 669 25.02 -5.48 9.59
C VAL A 669 26.17 -6.44 9.32
N ILE A 670 26.03 -7.38 8.38
CA ILE A 670 27.10 -8.32 8.01
C ILE A 670 28.28 -7.58 7.37
N ALA A 671 28.02 -6.71 6.40
CA ALA A 671 29.05 -6.01 5.66
C ALA A 671 29.89 -5.08 6.56
N SER A 672 29.24 -4.30 7.43
CA SER A 672 29.90 -3.40 8.38
C SER A 672 30.79 -4.16 9.36
N ARG A 673 30.27 -5.25 9.93
CA ARG A 673 31.03 -6.06 10.88
C ARG A 673 32.19 -6.79 10.22
N TYR A 674 31.98 -7.33 9.01
CA TYR A 674 33.07 -7.94 8.24
C TYR A 674 34.18 -6.94 7.90
N GLN A 675 33.80 -5.73 7.49
CA GLN A 675 34.76 -4.68 7.16
C GLN A 675 35.58 -4.25 8.39
N GLU A 676 34.97 -4.19 9.56
CA GLU A 676 35.67 -3.92 10.82
C GLU A 676 36.65 -5.04 11.20
N LEU A 677 36.26 -6.30 11.08
CA LEU A 677 37.02 -7.44 11.55
C LEU A 677 38.13 -7.88 10.57
N LYS A 678 37.89 -7.71 9.25
CA LYS A 678 38.90 -8.10 8.25
C LYS A 678 40.26 -7.37 8.38
N SER A 679 40.25 -6.18 9.01
CA SER A 679 41.47 -5.40 9.30
C SER A 679 42.22 -5.88 10.55
N LYS A 680 41.57 -6.70 11.38
CA LYS A 680 42.08 -7.12 12.68
C LYS A 680 42.43 -8.61 12.75
N MET A 681 41.88 -9.44 11.85
CA MET A 681 42.08 -10.88 11.86
C MET A 681 41.99 -11.49 10.44
N HIS A 682 42.34 -12.78 10.31
CA HIS A 682 42.31 -13.48 9.03
C HIS A 682 40.86 -13.58 8.49
N HIS A 683 40.65 -13.47 7.18
CA HIS A 683 39.34 -13.47 6.50
C HIS A 683 38.40 -14.62 6.94
N ARG A 684 38.95 -15.82 7.20
CA ARG A 684 38.20 -16.97 7.67
C ARG A 684 37.58 -16.71 9.05
N ASP A 685 38.42 -16.20 9.96
CA ASP A 685 37.98 -15.97 11.34
C ASP A 685 37.11 -14.72 11.41
N ALA A 686 37.40 -13.72 10.59
CA ALA A 686 36.57 -12.52 10.43
C ALA A 686 35.13 -12.87 10.02
N ILE A 687 34.96 -13.74 9.01
CA ILE A 687 33.59 -14.09 8.55
C ILE A 687 32.84 -14.94 9.60
N VAL A 688 33.53 -15.87 10.28
CA VAL A 688 32.94 -16.68 11.36
C VAL A 688 32.43 -15.79 12.49
N GLU A 689 33.24 -14.82 12.91
CA GLU A 689 32.87 -13.94 14.01
C GLU A 689 31.80 -12.91 13.59
N THR A 690 31.85 -12.45 12.34
CA THR A 690 30.82 -11.61 11.74
C THR A 690 29.45 -12.28 11.80
N LEU A 691 29.36 -13.54 11.36
CA LEU A 691 28.08 -14.27 11.37
C LEU A 691 27.62 -14.59 12.77
N ASN A 692 28.50 -14.96 13.71
CA ASN A 692 28.17 -15.16 15.11
C ASN A 692 27.59 -13.87 15.76
N PHE A 693 28.07 -12.70 15.33
CA PHE A 693 27.56 -11.41 15.82
C PHE A 693 26.23 -11.02 15.18
N ALA A 694 26.10 -11.18 13.85
CA ALA A 694 24.95 -10.72 13.09
C ALA A 694 23.73 -11.65 13.24
N PHE A 695 23.95 -12.95 13.41
CA PHE A 695 22.88 -13.96 13.42
C PHE A 695 21.76 -13.68 14.45
N PRO A 696 22.04 -13.38 15.73
CA PRO A 696 20.98 -13.11 16.69
C PRO A 696 20.07 -11.96 16.27
N THR A 697 20.64 -10.88 15.76
CA THR A 697 19.88 -9.71 15.32
C THR A 697 19.04 -10.05 14.08
N ILE A 698 19.64 -10.65 13.06
CA ILE A 698 18.96 -10.97 11.79
C ILE A 698 17.84 -11.99 12.02
N ILE A 699 18.06 -13.03 12.82
CA ILE A 699 17.03 -14.04 13.07
C ILE A 699 15.87 -13.46 13.89
N THR A 700 16.15 -12.56 14.84
CA THR A 700 15.12 -11.93 15.65
C THR A 700 14.20 -11.06 14.79
N SER A 701 14.78 -10.06 14.13
CA SER A 701 13.98 -9.11 13.35
C SER A 701 13.37 -9.77 12.11
N GLY A 702 14.15 -10.58 11.40
CA GLY A 702 13.67 -11.27 10.23
C GLY A 702 12.57 -12.30 10.52
N SER A 703 12.63 -13.01 11.65
CA SER A 703 11.55 -13.91 12.07
C SER A 703 10.26 -13.13 12.38
N ILE A 704 10.37 -12.00 13.07
CA ILE A 704 9.21 -11.16 13.38
C ILE A 704 8.59 -10.67 12.08
N LEU A 705 9.37 -10.05 11.17
CA LEU A 705 8.86 -9.52 9.91
C LEU A 705 8.23 -10.63 9.05
N SER A 706 8.87 -11.80 8.98
CA SER A 706 8.36 -12.92 8.21
C SER A 706 7.06 -13.49 8.78
N ILE A 707 7.00 -13.72 10.10
CA ILE A 707 5.80 -14.26 10.76
C ILE A 707 4.66 -13.24 10.67
N CYS A 708 4.93 -11.95 10.87
CA CYS A 708 3.92 -10.90 10.69
C CYS A 708 3.37 -10.90 9.26
N GLY A 709 4.24 -11.00 8.25
CA GLY A 709 3.81 -11.10 6.86
C GLY A 709 2.89 -12.30 6.62
N PHE A 710 3.25 -13.49 7.09
CA PHE A 710 2.39 -14.67 6.94
C PHE A 710 1.09 -14.59 7.75
N LEU A 711 1.08 -13.95 8.92
CA LEU A 711 -0.15 -13.70 9.66
C LEU A 711 -1.11 -12.80 8.90
N ILE A 712 -0.60 -11.70 8.34
CA ILE A 712 -1.40 -10.83 7.45
C ILE A 712 -1.95 -11.66 6.30
N GLY A 713 -1.07 -12.36 5.57
CA GLY A 713 -1.44 -13.14 4.39
C GLY A 713 -2.44 -14.26 4.63
N SER A 714 -2.57 -14.76 5.87
CA SER A 714 -3.45 -15.89 6.20
C SER A 714 -4.72 -15.51 6.96
N MET A 715 -4.79 -14.33 7.55
CA MET A 715 -5.88 -13.95 8.46
C MET A 715 -6.77 -12.83 7.92
N THR A 716 -6.35 -12.10 6.91
CA THR A 716 -7.19 -11.09 6.27
C THR A 716 -8.03 -11.71 5.15
N SER A 717 -9.25 -11.21 5.01
CA SER A 717 -10.14 -11.53 3.88
C SER A 717 -9.88 -10.62 2.66
N GLU A 718 -9.10 -9.53 2.83
CA GLU A 718 -8.80 -8.62 1.73
C GLU A 718 -7.65 -9.17 0.86
N PRO A 719 -7.90 -9.52 -0.43
CA PRO A 719 -6.94 -10.21 -1.28
C PRO A 719 -5.64 -9.42 -1.51
N VAL A 720 -5.73 -8.10 -1.66
CA VAL A 720 -4.57 -7.23 -1.88
C VAL A 720 -3.66 -7.23 -0.65
N ILE A 721 -4.24 -7.05 0.54
CA ILE A 721 -3.50 -7.06 1.80
C ILE A 721 -2.91 -8.45 2.07
N ALA A 722 -3.67 -9.51 1.79
CA ALA A 722 -3.20 -10.90 1.91
C ALA A 722 -1.98 -11.16 1.01
N GLY A 723 -2.04 -10.75 -0.25
CA GLY A 723 -0.95 -10.87 -1.22
C GLY A 723 0.31 -10.11 -0.81
N ILE A 724 0.17 -8.89 -0.28
CA ILE A 724 1.27 -8.10 0.29
C ILE A 724 1.90 -8.87 1.47
N GLY A 725 1.09 -9.38 2.39
CA GLY A 725 1.55 -10.10 3.57
C GLY A 725 2.31 -11.37 3.21
N GLU A 726 1.75 -12.23 2.36
CA GLU A 726 2.40 -13.47 1.92
C GLU A 726 3.72 -13.20 1.21
N SER A 727 3.73 -12.25 0.28
CA SER A 727 4.93 -11.90 -0.48
C SER A 727 6.02 -11.30 0.39
N LEU A 728 5.67 -10.47 1.38
CA LEU A 728 6.61 -9.91 2.34
C LEU A 728 7.19 -10.98 3.27
N GLY A 729 6.33 -11.87 3.80
CA GLY A 729 6.77 -12.97 4.66
C GLY A 729 7.75 -13.88 3.95
N ARG A 730 7.39 -14.36 2.74
CA ARG A 730 8.22 -15.20 1.89
C ARG A 730 9.52 -14.50 1.47
N GLY A 731 9.42 -13.24 1.03
CA GLY A 731 10.56 -12.44 0.60
C GLY A 731 11.57 -12.20 1.72
N THR A 732 11.12 -12.02 2.95
CA THR A 732 11.97 -11.89 4.13
C THR A 732 12.73 -13.19 4.43
N VAL A 733 12.08 -14.36 4.38
CA VAL A 733 12.74 -15.66 4.55
C VAL A 733 13.83 -15.87 3.50
N ILE A 734 13.52 -15.61 2.23
CA ILE A 734 14.49 -15.69 1.12
C ILE A 734 15.68 -14.76 1.39
N SER A 735 15.41 -13.52 1.80
CA SER A 735 16.48 -12.54 2.10
C SER A 735 17.36 -12.99 3.26
N ILE A 736 16.80 -13.51 4.36
CA ILE A 736 17.57 -14.04 5.48
C ILE A 736 18.51 -15.15 5.01
N ILE A 737 17.99 -16.11 4.23
CA ILE A 737 18.77 -17.23 3.73
C ILE A 737 19.91 -16.72 2.83
N MET A 738 19.63 -15.84 1.88
CA MET A 738 20.62 -15.35 0.93
C MET A 738 21.65 -14.43 1.59
N VAL A 739 21.21 -13.59 2.54
CA VAL A 739 22.13 -12.72 3.29
C VAL A 739 23.02 -13.53 4.25
N MET A 740 22.53 -14.65 4.78
CA MET A 740 23.34 -15.53 5.65
C MET A 740 24.31 -16.44 4.89
N PHE A 741 23.95 -16.92 3.71
CA PHE A 741 24.73 -17.92 2.97
C PHE A 741 25.40 -17.40 1.70
N ALA A 742 24.78 -16.49 0.93
CA ALA A 742 25.36 -16.00 -0.31
C ALA A 742 26.20 -14.73 -0.09
N LEU A 743 25.69 -13.75 0.67
CA LEU A 743 26.37 -12.48 0.88
C LEU A 743 27.77 -12.61 1.51
N PRO A 744 28.01 -13.42 2.57
CA PRO A 744 29.33 -13.54 3.17
C PRO A 744 30.38 -14.01 2.17
N GLN A 745 30.01 -14.90 1.29
CA GLN A 745 30.86 -15.45 0.25
C GLN A 745 31.13 -14.47 -0.87
N ILE A 746 30.14 -13.67 -1.27
CA ILE A 746 30.27 -12.58 -2.24
C ILE A 746 31.20 -11.50 -1.67
N LEU A 747 31.10 -11.17 -0.37
CA LEU A 747 32.00 -10.23 0.30
C LEU A 747 33.45 -10.75 0.38
N LEU A 748 33.65 -12.04 0.61
CA LEU A 748 34.97 -12.66 0.61
C LEU A 748 35.66 -12.52 -0.75
N ILE A 749 34.95 -12.80 -1.85
CA ILE A 749 35.50 -12.68 -3.22
C ILE A 749 35.64 -11.21 -3.62
N GLY A 750 34.61 -10.39 -3.29
CA GLY A 750 34.52 -8.99 -3.65
C GLY A 750 35.37 -8.05 -2.80
N SER A 751 36.02 -8.53 -1.72
CA SER A 751 36.81 -7.68 -0.80
C SER A 751 37.84 -6.83 -1.51
N GLY A 752 38.56 -7.39 -2.53
CA GLY A 752 39.52 -6.67 -3.32
C GLY A 752 38.95 -5.54 -4.20
N ILE A 753 37.69 -5.67 -4.64
CA ILE A 753 36.95 -4.63 -5.37
C ILE A 753 36.58 -3.51 -4.40
N VAL A 754 36.04 -3.86 -3.23
CA VAL A 754 35.67 -2.91 -2.18
C VAL A 754 36.87 -2.07 -1.75
N ASP A 755 38.00 -2.70 -1.51
CA ASP A 755 39.25 -2.00 -1.08
C ASP A 755 39.82 -1.06 -2.16
N LYS A 756 39.71 -1.44 -3.43
CA LYS A 756 40.18 -0.60 -4.56
C LYS A 756 39.24 0.56 -4.87
N THR A 757 37.99 0.47 -4.48
CA THR A 757 36.97 1.48 -4.74
C THR A 757 36.61 2.30 -3.49
N SER A 758 37.32 2.07 -2.40
CA SER A 758 37.14 2.87 -1.18
C SER A 758 37.78 4.27 -1.34
N PHE A 759 37.08 5.27 -0.82
CA PHE A 759 37.51 6.66 -0.80
C PHE A 759 37.32 7.25 0.59
N SER A 760 38.19 8.21 0.96
CA SER A 760 38.02 8.96 2.21
C SER A 760 37.17 10.19 1.96
N VAL A 761 36.00 10.28 2.55
CA VAL A 761 35.28 11.56 2.62
C VAL A 761 36.00 12.44 3.64
N PRO A 762 36.41 13.67 3.30
CA PRO A 762 37.02 14.57 4.29
C PRO A 762 36.08 14.79 5.45
N SER A 763 36.42 14.32 6.64
CA SER A 763 35.56 14.59 7.79
C SER A 763 35.65 16.10 8.09
N ILE A 764 34.51 16.74 8.26
CA ILE A 764 34.40 18.18 8.63
C ILE A 764 35.08 18.45 10.00
N THR A 765 35.52 17.37 10.68
CA THR A 765 36.13 17.41 12.03
C THR A 765 37.53 16.83 12.13
N GLU A 766 38.24 16.52 11.04
CA GLU A 766 39.65 16.18 11.16
C GLU A 766 40.47 17.40 11.58
N LYS A 767 40.65 17.54 12.88
CA LYS A 767 41.82 18.23 13.39
C LYS A 767 43.05 17.53 12.81
N LYS A 768 43.83 18.23 12.01
CA LYS A 768 45.19 17.79 11.61
C LYS A 768 45.84 17.12 12.79
N SER A 769 46.19 15.84 12.66
CA SER A 769 47.05 15.16 13.64
C SER A 769 48.37 15.87 13.65
N GLY A 770 48.54 16.74 14.68
CA GLY A 770 49.85 17.25 14.99
C GLY A 770 50.69 16.10 15.49
N HIS A 771 51.95 16.03 15.11
CA HIS A 771 52.90 15.13 15.72
C HIS A 771 53.00 15.47 17.20
N GLY A 772 52.26 14.72 18.04
CA GLY A 772 52.26 14.89 19.50
C GLY A 772 53.27 13.94 20.13
N LYS A 773 54.12 14.45 20.98
CA LYS A 773 54.92 13.62 21.89
C LYS A 773 53.99 12.94 22.85
N VAL A 774 53.86 11.61 22.79
CA VAL A 774 53.12 10.82 23.77
C VAL A 774 54.08 10.41 24.89
N SER A 775 53.84 10.93 26.07
CA SER A 775 54.56 10.47 27.26
C SER A 775 53.69 9.43 27.98
N VAL A 776 54.13 8.18 28.00
CA VAL A 776 53.46 7.10 28.72
C VAL A 776 54.20 6.87 30.01
N ASN A 777 53.56 7.18 31.16
CA ASN A 777 54.12 6.93 32.49
C ASN A 777 53.21 5.90 33.19
N GLY A 778 53.52 4.60 33.02
CA GLY A 778 52.72 3.52 33.55
C GLY A 778 53.01 2.15 32.87
N MET A 779 52.34 1.10 33.35
CA MET A 779 52.45 -0.24 32.83
C MET A 779 51.53 -0.43 31.60
N VAL A 780 52.07 -0.77 30.47
CA VAL A 780 51.29 -1.12 29.26
C VAL A 780 51.29 -2.65 29.10
N ARG A 781 50.06 -3.25 29.09
CA ARG A 781 49.83 -4.68 28.78
C ARG A 781 49.13 -4.77 27.46
N GLY A 782 49.77 -5.33 26.44
CA GLY A 782 49.21 -5.54 25.09
C GLY A 782 50.28 -5.63 24.05
N ASN A 783 49.89 -5.93 22.79
CA ASN A 783 50.79 -5.94 21.68
C ASN A 783 50.99 -4.51 21.14
N ILE A 784 52.24 -4.04 21.12
CA ILE A 784 52.57 -2.78 20.47
C ILE A 784 53.18 -3.10 19.10
N ASN A 785 52.48 -2.64 18.05
CA ASN A 785 52.98 -2.76 16.66
C ASN A 785 53.16 -1.32 16.13
N GLY A 786 54.39 -0.90 16.02
CA GLY A 786 54.74 0.42 15.52
C GLY A 786 56.22 0.70 15.56
N THR A 787 56.68 1.81 14.98
CA THR A 787 58.08 2.25 14.97
C THR A 787 58.23 3.34 16.04
N VAL A 788 59.13 3.14 16.97
CA VAL A 788 59.49 4.13 18.02
C VAL A 788 60.81 4.82 17.64
N HIS A 789 60.76 6.13 17.43
CA HIS A 789 61.91 6.97 17.21
C HIS A 789 62.22 7.73 18.51
N GLY A 790 63.28 7.37 19.20
CA GLY A 790 63.72 8.04 20.42
C GLY A 790 64.41 7.09 21.40
N ILE A 791 64.68 7.57 22.61
CA ILE A 791 65.27 6.79 23.69
C ILE A 791 64.12 6.20 24.53
N MET A 792 64.09 4.88 24.67
CA MET A 792 63.11 4.18 25.47
C MET A 792 63.76 3.64 26.74
N HIS A 793 63.32 4.09 27.92
CA HIS A 793 63.64 3.52 29.21
C HIS A 793 62.43 2.70 29.68
N ALA A 794 62.47 1.38 29.52
CA ALA A 794 61.41 0.50 29.97
C ALA A 794 61.96 -0.86 30.38
N THR A 795 61.27 -1.49 31.34
CA THR A 795 61.44 -2.91 31.64
C THR A 795 60.37 -3.69 30.86
N VAL A 796 60.78 -4.58 30.00
CA VAL A 796 59.86 -5.36 29.18
C VAL A 796 59.93 -6.81 29.62
N GLU A 797 58.76 -7.37 30.09
CA GLU A 797 58.63 -8.80 30.39
C GLU A 797 57.77 -9.46 29.29
N GLY A 798 58.37 -10.36 28.51
CA GLY A 798 57.68 -11.14 27.47
C GLY A 798 58.57 -11.44 26.26
N ASP A 799 58.00 -12.11 25.23
CA ASP A 799 58.71 -12.36 23.97
C ASP A 799 58.80 -11.05 23.17
N ILE A 800 60.02 -10.61 22.93
CA ILE A 800 60.32 -9.36 22.23
C ILE A 800 61.00 -9.72 20.88
N ASP A 801 60.34 -9.39 19.80
CA ASP A 801 60.92 -9.41 18.47
C ASP A 801 61.29 -7.97 18.07
N LEU A 802 62.53 -7.61 18.34
CA LEU A 802 63.06 -6.27 18.05
C LEU A 802 63.98 -6.33 16.82
N ASN A 803 63.50 -5.83 15.70
CA ASN A 803 64.32 -5.49 14.60
C ASN A 803 64.95 -4.09 14.80
N LEU A 804 66.17 -4.06 15.38
CA LEU A 804 66.94 -2.84 15.50
C LEU A 804 67.56 -2.45 14.16
N ILE A 805 67.01 -1.43 13.48
CA ILE A 805 67.68 -0.79 12.36
C ILE A 805 68.65 0.22 12.95
N SER A 806 69.92 -0.17 13.03
CA SER A 806 71.00 0.76 13.36
C SER A 806 71.23 1.67 12.19
N GLY A 807 70.74 2.89 12.23
CA GLY A 807 71.25 3.98 11.39
C GLY A 807 72.52 4.54 11.99
N SER A 808 73.60 4.59 11.17
CA SER A 808 74.88 5.22 11.51
C SER A 808 74.63 6.70 11.90
N ALA A 809 75.03 7.07 13.13
CA ALA A 809 75.13 8.47 13.57
C ALA A 809 76.15 9.16 12.71
N ASN A 810 75.77 10.11 11.86
CA ASN A 810 76.66 11.14 11.44
C ASN A 810 76.72 12.16 12.56
N GLU A 811 77.94 12.29 13.18
CA GLU A 811 78.31 13.45 13.99
C GLU A 811 78.33 14.64 13.03
N GLU A 812 77.37 15.54 13.11
CA GLU A 812 77.53 16.94 12.70
C GLU A 812 77.98 17.73 13.91
N GLN A 813 79.27 18.23 13.73
CA GLN A 813 79.90 19.20 14.62
C GLN A 813 79.02 20.47 14.75
N ASP A 814 78.75 20.89 15.98
CA ASP A 814 78.42 22.27 16.33
C ASP A 814 79.58 23.20 15.94
N ASP A 815 79.35 24.09 15.01
CA ASP A 815 80.06 25.35 14.92
C ASP A 815 79.15 26.44 15.48
N GLU A 816 79.54 26.91 16.66
CA GLU A 816 79.19 28.22 17.20
C GLU A 816 79.79 29.27 16.28
N GLU A 817 79.01 30.27 15.83
CA GLU A 817 79.39 31.72 15.90
C GLU A 817 78.25 32.57 15.25
N ASP A 818 77.89 33.65 16.07
CA ASP A 818 77.24 34.90 15.88
C ASP A 818 75.74 34.96 15.73
#